data_2e5e83b22e487b6fa0b5f8b02b715864
#
_entry.id   2e5e83b22e487b6fa0b5f8b02b715864
#
_cell.length_a   1.000
_cell.length_b   1.000
_cell.length_c   1.000
_cell.angle_alpha   90.00
_cell.angle_beta   90.00
_cell.angle_gamma   90.00
#
_symmetry.space_group_name_H-M   'P 1'
#
loop_
_entity.id
_entity.type
_entity.pdbx_description
1 polymer ?
#
loop_
_entity_poly.entity_id
_entity_poly.type
_entity_poly.pdbx_seq_one_letter_code
_entity_poly.pdbx_strand_id
1 'polypeptide(L)'
;MTAAGIARLAGVGRAAVSNWRRRHADFPKSVGGTETSPSFALAEVEEWLRAQGKLAEVPLRERVWQQVAGHPAGAVAALVHAGCALLLVRDRSAAWPSLAALPDDRLGEVLPVALEETLTERLGPGRAVLTPTSGALAVSLPLLRGAAELAADTGARQAFEFLLGRHLDANPRQYTLTPPGPAALMAALAAPAPAGEGAAPLTVLDPACGTGGLLGAVERPGALCGQDADPDLAALTALRLALAADADIRIRSGDSLRADTFPALAADAVLCHPPFNERNWGHEELAYDPRWEYGFPARTESELAWVQHALARLRPGGTAVLLMPPAAASRRSGRRIRADLLRRGALRAVVALPAGAAPPYGIPLHLWVLRKPVPGGRPPAELLLVDTASEHAGPGREGRDRLDWPAVHTAVLDAWAPFDRDGALAGTPGTSRSVPVIELLDDDVDLAPARHLPPPAAAEGAAQLAGVRERLTETLRRTRELTPPPVADPPAAATGRPTTTVGELARAGALVLRAGGAGTAPAAAPVAVLTDHDVLAAQPPSGTLPDGPPEEPVLLAAGDVVVPVLGGGAAVRVVDATAEGAALGRNLQLLRPDPAALDPWFLAGFLRATANTRQASSYASTATRLDVRRLQLPRLPLAEQHRFGERFRALAAFEESLRLTSRLGDQLVQGLYDGLADGSVAP
;
A
#
# COMPACT_ATOMS: atom_id res chain seq x y z
N MET A 1 -29.47 7.55 2.39
CA MET A 1 -28.46 7.63 1.30
C MET A 1 -28.84 8.70 0.27
N THR A 2 -27.89 9.27 -0.48
CA THR A 2 -28.17 10.30 -1.50
C THR A 2 -28.52 9.68 -2.86
N ALA A 3 -29.07 10.48 -3.78
CA ALA A 3 -29.33 10.04 -5.16
C ALA A 3 -28.10 9.49 -5.88
N ALA A 4 -26.90 9.97 -5.52
CA ALA A 4 -25.65 9.42 -6.02
C ALA A 4 -25.33 8.02 -5.45
N GLY A 5 -25.72 7.77 -4.19
CA GLY A 5 -25.65 6.45 -3.57
C GLY A 5 -26.60 5.46 -4.23
N ILE A 6 -27.84 5.87 -4.47
CA ILE A 6 -28.85 5.06 -5.17
C ILE A 6 -28.39 4.70 -6.60
N ALA A 7 -27.81 5.66 -7.31
CA ALA A 7 -27.29 5.44 -8.66
C ALA A 7 -26.19 4.38 -8.68
N ARG A 8 -25.27 4.41 -7.69
CA ARG A 8 -24.22 3.39 -7.53
C ARG A 8 -24.79 2.03 -7.17
N LEU A 9 -25.76 2.01 -6.23
CA LEU A 9 -26.40 0.78 -5.78
C LEU A 9 -27.11 0.03 -6.94
N ALA A 10 -27.77 0.81 -7.81
CA ALA A 10 -28.50 0.25 -8.95
C ALA A 10 -27.65 0.13 -10.24
N GLY A 11 -26.36 0.43 -10.22
CA GLY A 11 -25.49 0.39 -11.41
C GLY A 11 -25.89 1.36 -12.53
N VAL A 12 -26.55 2.49 -12.22
CA VAL A 12 -27.10 3.46 -13.17
C VAL A 12 -26.55 4.87 -12.97
N GLY A 13 -26.80 5.77 -13.93
CA GLY A 13 -26.46 7.18 -13.78
C GLY A 13 -27.45 7.93 -12.87
N ARG A 14 -26.99 9.06 -12.25
CA ARG A 14 -27.84 9.93 -11.40
C ARG A 14 -29.11 10.41 -12.09
N ALA A 15 -29.05 10.62 -13.41
CA ALA A 15 -30.20 11.00 -14.21
C ALA A 15 -31.34 9.95 -14.20
N ALA A 16 -30.99 8.66 -14.13
CA ALA A 16 -31.95 7.58 -14.01
C ALA A 16 -32.69 7.65 -12.68
N VAL A 17 -31.99 7.90 -11.56
CA VAL A 17 -32.59 8.05 -10.24
C VAL A 17 -33.53 9.27 -10.19
N SER A 18 -33.12 10.39 -10.78
CA SER A 18 -33.97 11.58 -10.90
C SER A 18 -35.22 11.30 -11.73
N ASN A 19 -35.11 10.46 -12.78
CA ASN A 19 -36.24 10.02 -13.59
C ASN A 19 -37.18 9.08 -12.80
N TRP A 20 -36.63 8.18 -12.01
CA TRP A 20 -37.44 7.27 -11.16
C TRP A 20 -38.27 8.07 -10.15
N ARG A 21 -37.66 9.02 -9.46
CA ARG A 21 -38.36 9.93 -8.53
C ARG A 21 -39.57 10.67 -9.17
N ARG A 22 -39.46 11.01 -10.46
CA ARG A 22 -40.54 11.71 -11.17
C ARG A 22 -41.63 10.79 -11.73
N ARG A 23 -41.26 9.56 -12.12
CA ARG A 23 -42.13 8.64 -12.85
C ARG A 23 -42.78 7.57 -11.97
N HIS A 24 -42.20 7.29 -10.82
CA HIS A 24 -42.69 6.26 -9.93
C HIS A 24 -43.23 6.90 -8.65
N ALA A 25 -44.56 6.88 -8.47
CA ALA A 25 -45.21 7.42 -7.28
C ALA A 25 -44.88 6.64 -6.00
N ASP A 26 -44.50 5.40 -6.15
CA ASP A 26 -44.04 4.45 -5.12
C ASP A 26 -42.54 4.57 -4.77
N PHE A 27 -41.79 5.52 -5.40
CA PHE A 27 -40.38 5.75 -5.08
C PHE A 27 -40.27 6.25 -3.61
N PRO A 28 -39.26 5.76 -2.82
CA PRO A 28 -39.09 6.14 -1.41
C PRO A 28 -39.09 7.66 -1.17
N LYS A 29 -39.70 8.09 -0.09
CA LYS A 29 -39.72 9.51 0.28
C LYS A 29 -38.40 9.92 0.91
N SER A 30 -38.00 11.18 0.72
CA SER A 30 -36.77 11.69 1.37
C SER A 30 -36.96 11.80 2.88
N VAL A 31 -35.97 11.28 3.62
CA VAL A 31 -35.94 11.31 5.10
C VAL A 31 -35.04 12.44 5.63
N GLY A 32 -34.41 13.24 4.74
CA GLY A 32 -33.54 14.36 5.10
C GLY A 32 -32.77 14.90 3.91
N GLY A 33 -31.78 15.76 4.17
CA GLY A 33 -30.99 16.45 3.15
C GLY A 33 -31.60 17.78 2.72
N THR A 34 -31.08 18.38 1.63
CA THR A 34 -31.60 19.61 1.04
C THR A 34 -32.50 19.29 -0.17
N GLU A 35 -33.31 20.25 -0.63
CA GLU A 35 -34.12 20.06 -1.85
C GLU A 35 -33.30 19.63 -3.06
N THR A 36 -32.08 20.13 -3.19
CA THR A 36 -31.16 19.80 -4.29
C THR A 36 -30.37 18.51 -4.05
N SER A 37 -30.25 18.05 -2.78
CA SER A 37 -29.54 16.82 -2.41
C SER A 37 -30.28 16.06 -1.32
N PRO A 38 -31.44 15.48 -1.61
CA PRO A 38 -32.24 14.74 -0.66
C PRO A 38 -31.60 13.41 -0.28
N SER A 39 -31.82 13.00 0.96
CA SER A 39 -31.38 11.72 1.50
C SER A 39 -32.59 10.79 1.72
N PHE A 40 -32.40 9.51 1.47
CA PHE A 40 -33.42 8.45 1.52
C PHE A 40 -33.01 7.36 2.51
N ALA A 41 -33.97 6.67 3.09
CA ALA A 41 -33.72 5.48 3.88
C ALA A 41 -33.19 4.36 2.99
N LEU A 42 -32.08 3.73 3.39
CA LEU A 42 -31.42 2.70 2.58
C LEU A 42 -32.34 1.50 2.38
N ALA A 43 -32.96 1.00 3.44
CA ALA A 43 -33.82 -0.17 3.41
C ALA A 43 -35.02 0.01 2.44
N GLU A 44 -35.68 1.17 2.47
CA GLU A 44 -36.79 1.48 1.57
C GLU A 44 -36.33 1.54 0.09
N VAL A 45 -35.15 2.09 -0.15
CA VAL A 45 -34.56 2.16 -1.50
C VAL A 45 -34.22 0.78 -2.02
N GLU A 46 -33.62 -0.07 -1.20
CA GLU A 46 -33.27 -1.44 -1.57
C GLU A 46 -34.51 -2.27 -1.87
N GLU A 47 -35.55 -2.15 -1.03
CA GLU A 47 -36.81 -2.84 -1.22
C GLU A 47 -37.49 -2.40 -2.54
N TRP A 48 -37.52 -1.09 -2.80
CA TRP A 48 -38.08 -0.54 -4.03
C TRP A 48 -37.27 -1.00 -5.26
N LEU A 49 -35.93 -0.93 -5.22
CA LEU A 49 -35.07 -1.38 -6.33
C LEU A 49 -35.23 -2.88 -6.59
N ARG A 50 -35.40 -3.68 -5.53
CA ARG A 50 -35.63 -5.13 -5.62
C ARG A 50 -36.98 -5.42 -6.25
N ALA A 51 -38.05 -4.75 -5.81
CA ALA A 51 -39.39 -4.85 -6.38
C ALA A 51 -39.44 -4.46 -7.87
N GLN A 52 -38.58 -3.52 -8.29
CA GLN A 52 -38.47 -3.06 -9.68
C GLN A 52 -37.52 -3.92 -10.53
N GLY A 53 -36.91 -4.97 -9.99
CA GLY A 53 -35.89 -5.79 -10.69
C GLY A 53 -34.66 -4.96 -11.12
N LYS A 54 -34.36 -3.86 -10.43
CA LYS A 54 -33.28 -2.92 -10.76
C LYS A 54 -32.10 -3.01 -9.79
N LEU A 55 -32.18 -3.85 -8.78
CA LEU A 55 -31.06 -4.17 -7.93
C LEU A 55 -30.25 -5.26 -8.62
N ALA A 56 -29.10 -4.90 -9.19
CA ALA A 56 -28.05 -5.90 -9.33
C ALA A 56 -27.73 -6.38 -7.90
N GLU A 57 -27.58 -7.67 -7.69
CA GLU A 57 -27.16 -8.18 -6.37
C GLU A 57 -25.89 -7.45 -5.96
N VAL A 58 -26.00 -6.58 -4.96
CA VAL A 58 -24.83 -5.89 -4.41
C VAL A 58 -24.03 -6.96 -3.69
N PRO A 59 -22.78 -7.19 -4.06
CA PRO A 59 -21.97 -8.20 -3.41
C PRO A 59 -21.99 -8.03 -1.89
N LEU A 60 -22.05 -9.11 -1.14
CA LEU A 60 -22.11 -9.09 0.32
C LEU A 60 -21.03 -8.18 0.92
N ARG A 61 -19.80 -8.24 0.40
CA ARG A 61 -18.67 -7.39 0.78
C ARG A 61 -19.01 -5.90 0.72
N GLU A 62 -19.67 -5.46 -0.35
CA GLU A 62 -20.02 -4.05 -0.53
C GLU A 62 -21.18 -3.65 0.39
N ARG A 63 -22.15 -4.52 0.63
CA ARG A 63 -23.25 -4.27 1.60
C ARG A 63 -22.70 -4.06 3.01
N VAL A 64 -21.82 -4.96 3.47
CA VAL A 64 -21.19 -4.88 4.80
C VAL A 64 -20.34 -3.62 4.91
N TRP A 65 -19.56 -3.30 3.87
CA TRP A 65 -18.76 -2.07 3.85
C TRP A 65 -19.63 -0.81 3.93
N GLN A 66 -20.76 -0.75 3.22
CA GLN A 66 -21.69 0.39 3.30
C GLN A 66 -22.23 0.57 4.72
N GLN A 67 -22.46 -0.51 5.46
CA GLN A 67 -22.89 -0.45 6.86
C GLN A 67 -21.78 0.09 7.77
N VAL A 68 -20.51 -0.25 7.54
CA VAL A 68 -19.37 0.35 8.24
C VAL A 68 -19.24 1.83 7.92
N ALA A 69 -19.23 2.19 6.63
CA ALA A 69 -19.02 3.56 6.19
C ALA A 69 -20.13 4.53 6.56
N GLY A 70 -21.37 4.03 6.69
CA GLY A 70 -22.56 4.80 7.08
C GLY A 70 -22.98 4.61 8.53
N HIS A 71 -22.15 4.01 9.38
CA HIS A 71 -22.54 3.68 10.74
C HIS A 71 -22.76 4.91 11.62
N PRO A 72 -23.86 4.98 12.41
CA PRO A 72 -24.17 6.17 13.22
C PRO A 72 -23.10 6.55 14.25
N ALA A 73 -22.41 5.56 14.82
CA ALA A 73 -21.32 5.77 15.79
C ALA A 73 -19.94 5.98 15.12
N GLY A 74 -19.89 6.09 13.79
CA GLY A 74 -18.65 6.21 13.02
C GLY A 74 -18.04 4.88 12.59
N ALA A 75 -17.18 4.93 11.57
CA ALA A 75 -16.61 3.73 10.95
C ALA A 75 -15.67 2.95 11.89
N VAL A 76 -14.93 3.63 12.77
CA VAL A 76 -13.99 2.97 13.71
C VAL A 76 -14.78 2.16 14.75
N ALA A 77 -15.82 2.74 15.35
CA ALA A 77 -16.70 2.02 16.28
C ALA A 77 -17.36 0.80 15.60
N ALA A 78 -17.82 0.97 14.35
CA ALA A 78 -18.37 -0.13 13.55
C ALA A 78 -17.36 -1.26 13.33
N LEU A 79 -16.08 -0.93 13.03
CA LEU A 79 -14.99 -1.90 12.87
C LEU A 79 -14.69 -2.63 14.18
N VAL A 80 -14.66 -1.91 15.31
CA VAL A 80 -14.47 -2.53 16.63
C VAL A 80 -15.61 -3.49 16.94
N HIS A 81 -16.87 -3.09 16.72
CA HIS A 81 -18.04 -3.96 16.94
C HIS A 81 -17.98 -5.20 16.02
N ALA A 82 -17.69 -5.01 14.73
CA ALA A 82 -17.55 -6.12 13.79
C ALA A 82 -16.37 -7.04 14.16
N GLY A 83 -15.24 -6.49 14.57
CA GLY A 83 -14.06 -7.24 15.02
C GLY A 83 -14.35 -8.11 16.26
N CYS A 84 -15.10 -7.57 17.25
CA CYS A 84 -15.53 -8.33 18.41
C CYS A 84 -16.44 -9.51 18.02
N ALA A 85 -17.42 -9.28 17.13
CA ALA A 85 -18.29 -10.34 16.65
C ALA A 85 -17.54 -11.39 15.80
N LEU A 86 -16.61 -10.95 14.95
CA LEU A 86 -15.78 -11.85 14.15
C LEU A 86 -14.85 -12.71 15.03
N LEU A 87 -14.35 -12.15 16.12
CA LEU A 87 -13.57 -12.91 17.10
C LEU A 87 -14.42 -13.99 17.79
N LEU A 88 -15.64 -13.65 18.21
CA LEU A 88 -16.61 -14.62 18.74
C LEU A 88 -16.91 -15.72 17.71
N VAL A 89 -17.15 -15.38 16.43
CA VAL A 89 -17.39 -16.34 15.34
C VAL A 89 -16.20 -17.27 15.17
N ARG A 90 -14.96 -16.76 15.24
CA ARG A 90 -13.74 -17.56 15.12
C ARG A 90 -13.53 -18.49 16.30
N ASP A 91 -13.55 -17.95 17.52
CA ASP A 91 -13.09 -18.67 18.72
C ASP A 91 -14.22 -19.53 19.33
N ARG A 92 -15.50 -19.14 19.08
CA ARG A 92 -16.70 -19.84 19.58
C ARG A 92 -17.69 -20.11 18.44
N SER A 93 -17.21 -20.73 17.37
CA SER A 93 -18.00 -20.96 16.14
C SER A 93 -19.34 -21.65 16.37
N ALA A 94 -19.44 -22.54 17.35
CA ALA A 94 -20.69 -23.21 17.71
C ALA A 94 -21.73 -22.30 18.41
N ALA A 95 -21.30 -21.20 19.03
CA ALA A 95 -22.21 -20.30 19.75
C ALA A 95 -22.93 -19.33 18.79
N TRP A 96 -22.26 -18.85 17.77
CA TRP A 96 -22.81 -17.84 16.86
C TRP A 96 -24.11 -18.22 16.17
N PRO A 97 -24.31 -19.44 15.60
CA PRO A 97 -25.58 -19.81 14.96
C PRO A 97 -26.79 -19.70 15.90
N SER A 98 -26.62 -20.09 17.17
CA SER A 98 -27.68 -19.98 18.18
C SER A 98 -27.99 -18.52 18.54
N LEU A 99 -26.97 -17.68 18.67
CA LEU A 99 -27.14 -16.25 18.90
C LEU A 99 -27.76 -15.55 17.68
N ALA A 100 -27.30 -15.84 16.48
CA ALA A 100 -27.81 -15.27 15.24
C ALA A 100 -29.28 -15.62 14.96
N ALA A 101 -29.79 -16.71 15.49
CA ALA A 101 -31.18 -17.09 15.37
C ALA A 101 -32.14 -16.31 16.28
N LEU A 102 -31.62 -15.54 17.27
CA LEU A 102 -32.42 -14.74 18.15
C LEU A 102 -33.00 -13.50 17.45
N PRO A 103 -34.17 -13.01 17.86
CA PRO A 103 -34.67 -11.69 17.47
C PRO A 103 -33.70 -10.58 17.93
N ASP A 104 -33.70 -9.44 17.23
CA ASP A 104 -32.68 -8.37 17.42
C ASP A 104 -32.68 -7.80 18.86
N ASP A 105 -33.85 -7.68 19.50
CA ASP A 105 -33.98 -7.24 20.90
C ASP A 105 -33.27 -8.20 21.86
N ARG A 106 -33.51 -9.51 21.70
CA ARG A 106 -32.88 -10.53 22.53
C ARG A 106 -31.39 -10.70 22.22
N LEU A 107 -31.01 -10.62 20.95
CA LEU A 107 -29.61 -10.67 20.56
C LEU A 107 -28.81 -9.49 21.16
N GLY A 108 -29.38 -8.27 21.10
CA GLY A 108 -28.78 -7.08 21.71
C GLY A 108 -28.57 -7.18 23.23
N GLU A 109 -29.41 -7.94 23.93
CA GLU A 109 -29.29 -8.18 25.38
C GLU A 109 -28.22 -9.20 25.74
N VAL A 110 -28.11 -10.31 25.01
CA VAL A 110 -27.22 -11.43 25.37
C VAL A 110 -25.81 -11.35 24.75
N LEU A 111 -25.70 -10.69 23.59
CA LEU A 111 -24.46 -10.59 22.84
C LEU A 111 -23.30 -9.93 23.64
N PRO A 112 -23.52 -8.85 24.42
CA PRO A 112 -22.44 -8.26 25.23
C PRO A 112 -21.78 -9.24 26.19
N VAL A 113 -22.54 -10.16 26.77
CA VAL A 113 -22.00 -11.18 27.71
C VAL A 113 -21.10 -12.16 26.96
N ALA A 114 -21.56 -12.66 25.82
CA ALA A 114 -20.77 -13.57 25.00
C ALA A 114 -19.48 -12.91 24.47
N LEU A 115 -19.55 -11.62 24.10
CA LEU A 115 -18.39 -10.84 23.69
C LEU A 115 -17.42 -10.61 24.85
N GLU A 116 -17.92 -10.25 26.05
CA GLU A 116 -17.08 -10.05 27.24
C GLU A 116 -16.28 -11.32 27.59
N GLU A 117 -16.95 -12.47 27.59
CA GLU A 117 -16.28 -13.76 27.82
C GLU A 117 -15.20 -14.04 26.78
N THR A 118 -15.51 -13.86 25.48
CA THR A 118 -14.56 -14.10 24.40
C THR A 118 -13.36 -13.16 24.47
N LEU A 119 -13.62 -11.86 24.67
CA LEU A 119 -12.55 -10.85 24.78
C LEU A 119 -11.68 -11.07 26.01
N THR A 120 -12.28 -11.48 27.15
CA THR A 120 -11.53 -11.76 28.38
C THR A 120 -10.64 -12.99 28.23
N GLU A 121 -11.15 -14.05 27.62
CA GLU A 121 -10.39 -15.27 27.37
C GLU A 121 -9.23 -15.01 26.39
N ARG A 122 -9.46 -14.24 25.33
CA ARG A 122 -8.51 -14.05 24.25
C ARG A 122 -7.49 -12.94 24.48
N LEU A 123 -7.89 -11.83 25.11
CA LEU A 123 -7.07 -10.61 25.26
C LEU A 123 -6.68 -10.31 26.73
N GLY A 124 -7.25 -11.04 27.67
CA GLY A 124 -6.95 -10.90 29.10
C GLY A 124 -7.42 -9.57 29.73
N PRO A 125 -6.99 -9.30 30.96
CA PRO A 125 -7.34 -8.07 31.69
C PRO A 125 -6.55 -6.87 31.15
N GLY A 126 -7.16 -5.67 31.30
CA GLY A 126 -6.54 -4.41 30.87
C GLY A 126 -6.40 -4.26 29.35
N ARG A 127 -7.11 -5.05 28.57
CA ARG A 127 -7.15 -4.99 27.11
C ARG A 127 -7.59 -3.63 26.59
N ALA A 128 -7.11 -3.25 25.40
CA ALA A 128 -7.51 -2.00 24.73
C ALA A 128 -8.95 -2.05 24.20
N VAL A 129 -9.50 -3.23 23.94
CA VAL A 129 -10.85 -3.42 23.43
C VAL A 129 -11.86 -3.42 24.60
N LEU A 130 -12.75 -2.45 24.59
CA LEU A 130 -13.89 -2.42 25.51
C LEU A 130 -15.05 -3.22 24.90
N THR A 131 -15.75 -3.97 25.75
CA THR A 131 -16.95 -4.69 25.32
C THR A 131 -18.06 -3.71 24.99
N PRO A 132 -18.60 -3.75 23.76
CA PRO A 132 -19.69 -2.85 23.39
C PRO A 132 -20.93 -3.12 24.22
N THR A 133 -21.60 -2.04 24.67
CA THR A 133 -22.85 -2.13 25.43
C THR A 133 -24.01 -2.55 24.55
N SER A 134 -25.11 -3.08 25.16
CA SER A 134 -26.32 -3.44 24.44
C SER A 134 -26.88 -2.29 23.58
N GLY A 135 -26.86 -1.05 24.10
CA GLY A 135 -27.30 0.12 23.35
C GLY A 135 -26.42 0.44 22.14
N ALA A 136 -25.10 0.27 22.26
CA ALA A 136 -24.17 0.45 21.16
C ALA A 136 -24.31 -0.66 20.10
N LEU A 137 -24.59 -1.89 20.53
CA LEU A 137 -24.78 -3.01 19.62
C LEU A 137 -26.11 -2.97 18.86
N ALA A 138 -27.17 -2.40 19.42
CA ALA A 138 -28.50 -2.36 18.80
C ALA A 138 -28.45 -1.78 17.37
N VAL A 139 -27.70 -0.70 17.16
CA VAL A 139 -27.53 -0.07 15.84
C VAL A 139 -26.55 -0.82 14.94
N SER A 140 -25.76 -1.74 15.50
CA SER A 140 -24.74 -2.51 14.77
C SER A 140 -25.22 -3.90 14.36
N LEU A 141 -26.34 -4.40 14.86
CA LEU A 141 -26.80 -5.78 14.62
C LEU A 141 -26.83 -6.17 13.14
N PRO A 142 -27.36 -5.33 12.20
CA PRO A 142 -27.29 -5.66 10.77
C PRO A 142 -25.87 -5.83 10.24
N LEU A 143 -24.93 -4.97 10.70
CA LEU A 143 -23.52 -5.08 10.37
C LEU A 143 -22.91 -6.37 10.92
N LEU A 144 -23.21 -6.74 12.16
CA LEU A 144 -22.65 -7.93 12.81
C LEU A 144 -23.11 -9.22 12.10
N ARG A 145 -24.39 -9.29 11.72
CA ARG A 145 -24.92 -10.40 10.92
C ARG A 145 -24.24 -10.48 9.55
N GLY A 146 -24.12 -9.34 8.84
CA GLY A 146 -23.45 -9.27 7.55
C GLY A 146 -21.96 -9.59 7.64
N ALA A 147 -21.25 -9.16 8.69
CA ALA A 147 -19.86 -9.50 8.92
C ALA A 147 -19.65 -11.00 9.19
N ALA A 148 -20.56 -11.60 9.97
CA ALA A 148 -20.53 -13.05 10.22
C ALA A 148 -20.86 -13.87 8.95
N GLU A 149 -21.81 -13.41 8.12
CA GLU A 149 -22.11 -14.00 6.81
C GLU A 149 -20.87 -13.90 5.88
N LEU A 150 -20.20 -12.75 5.86
CA LEU A 150 -18.95 -12.57 5.11
C LEU A 150 -17.84 -13.49 5.63
N ALA A 151 -17.76 -13.69 6.94
CA ALA A 151 -16.79 -14.59 7.55
C ALA A 151 -17.07 -16.07 7.24
N ALA A 152 -18.33 -16.47 7.04
CA ALA A 152 -18.67 -17.81 6.62
C ALA A 152 -18.10 -18.13 5.22
N ASP A 153 -18.04 -17.13 4.34
CA ASP A 153 -17.52 -17.28 2.97
C ASP A 153 -15.98 -17.17 2.91
N THR A 154 -15.39 -16.25 3.69
CA THR A 154 -13.97 -15.87 3.54
C THR A 154 -13.10 -16.17 4.75
N GLY A 155 -13.70 -16.51 5.89
CA GLY A 155 -13.03 -16.59 7.19
C GLY A 155 -13.03 -15.25 7.93
N ALA A 156 -13.09 -15.32 9.27
CA ALA A 156 -13.21 -14.13 10.14
C ALA A 156 -12.04 -13.15 9.99
N ARG A 157 -10.80 -13.66 9.88
CA ARG A 157 -9.60 -12.87 9.63
C ARG A 157 -9.71 -12.06 8.33
N GLN A 158 -10.04 -12.73 7.24
CA GLN A 158 -10.09 -12.08 5.92
C GLN A 158 -11.25 -11.08 5.81
N ALA A 159 -12.39 -11.38 6.45
CA ALA A 159 -13.50 -10.45 6.56
C ALA A 159 -13.08 -9.16 7.29
N PHE A 160 -12.36 -9.27 8.41
CA PHE A 160 -11.87 -8.11 9.16
C PHE A 160 -10.81 -7.33 8.39
N GLU A 161 -9.81 -8.00 7.81
CA GLU A 161 -8.76 -7.34 6.98
C GLU A 161 -9.36 -6.60 5.79
N PHE A 162 -10.40 -7.14 5.16
CA PHE A 162 -11.11 -6.46 4.08
C PHE A 162 -11.77 -5.16 4.56
N LEU A 163 -12.51 -5.21 5.68
CA LEU A 163 -13.20 -4.04 6.23
C LEU A 163 -12.22 -2.97 6.72
N LEU A 164 -11.19 -3.38 7.44
CA LEU A 164 -10.12 -2.49 7.92
C LEU A 164 -9.36 -1.88 6.75
N GLY A 165 -8.93 -2.67 5.77
CA GLY A 165 -8.24 -2.18 4.57
C GLY A 165 -9.04 -1.15 3.81
N ARG A 166 -10.35 -1.37 3.61
CA ARG A 166 -11.26 -0.40 2.97
C ARG A 166 -11.36 0.91 3.76
N HIS A 167 -11.35 0.84 5.10
CA HIS A 167 -11.36 2.02 5.95
C HIS A 167 -10.05 2.81 5.82
N LEU A 168 -8.91 2.15 5.86
CA LEU A 168 -7.60 2.76 5.72
C LEU A 168 -7.41 3.40 4.33
N ASP A 169 -7.83 2.72 3.26
CA ASP A 169 -7.82 3.23 1.89
C ASP A 169 -8.72 4.46 1.70
N ALA A 170 -9.84 4.52 2.43
CA ALA A 170 -10.74 5.68 2.40
C ALA A 170 -10.18 6.89 3.16
N ASN A 171 -9.21 6.69 4.07
CA ASN A 171 -8.63 7.70 4.96
C ASN A 171 -7.09 7.76 4.90
N PRO A 172 -6.47 7.87 3.73
CA PRO A 172 -5.02 7.66 3.54
C PRO A 172 -4.13 8.73 4.21
N ARG A 173 -4.71 9.83 4.67
CA ARG A 173 -3.99 10.93 5.35
C ARG A 173 -4.15 10.91 6.87
N GLN A 174 -5.05 10.09 7.38
CA GLN A 174 -5.35 10.04 8.82
C GLN A 174 -4.36 9.18 9.58
N TYR A 175 -3.81 8.15 8.93
CA TYR A 175 -2.98 7.13 9.55
C TYR A 175 -1.61 7.05 8.91
N THR A 176 -0.56 6.98 9.74
CA THR A 176 0.80 6.67 9.29
C THR A 176 0.97 5.15 9.32
N LEU A 177 0.79 4.52 8.17
CA LEU A 177 0.88 3.06 8.06
C LEU A 177 2.27 2.63 7.61
N THR A 178 2.83 1.62 8.26
CA THR A 178 4.03 0.94 7.77
C THR A 178 3.63 -0.05 6.68
N PRO A 179 4.13 0.12 5.42
CA PRO A 179 3.81 -0.79 4.34
C PRO A 179 4.32 -2.22 4.59
N PRO A 180 3.73 -3.26 3.94
CA PRO A 180 4.13 -4.65 4.15
C PRO A 180 5.61 -4.93 3.88
N GLY A 181 6.21 -4.32 2.84
CA GLY A 181 7.62 -4.53 2.50
C GLY A 181 8.59 -4.18 3.64
N PRO A 182 8.61 -2.92 4.13
CA PRO A 182 9.45 -2.58 5.29
C PRO A 182 9.05 -3.33 6.55
N ALA A 183 7.76 -3.63 6.77
CA ALA A 183 7.35 -4.39 7.94
C ALA A 183 7.95 -5.81 7.94
N ALA A 184 7.91 -6.52 6.82
CA ALA A 184 8.51 -7.84 6.66
C ALA A 184 10.04 -7.80 6.83
N LEU A 185 10.71 -6.78 6.26
CA LEU A 185 12.16 -6.60 6.43
C LEU A 185 12.55 -6.34 7.89
N MET A 186 11.81 -5.47 8.59
CA MET A 186 12.04 -5.20 10.01
C MET A 186 11.85 -6.45 10.88
N ALA A 187 10.82 -7.23 10.61
CA ALA A 187 10.58 -8.50 11.31
C ALA A 187 11.70 -9.52 11.06
N ALA A 188 12.19 -9.62 9.81
CA ALA A 188 13.28 -10.52 9.45
C ALA A 188 14.62 -10.11 10.12
N LEU A 189 14.92 -8.80 10.19
CA LEU A 189 16.11 -8.28 10.87
C LEU A 189 16.07 -8.48 12.39
N ALA A 190 14.88 -8.49 12.98
CA ALA A 190 14.69 -8.71 14.41
C ALA A 190 14.67 -10.20 14.80
N ALA A 191 14.42 -11.08 13.82
CA ALA A 191 14.43 -12.51 14.05
C ALA A 191 15.84 -12.98 14.47
N PRO A 192 15.97 -13.88 15.46
CA PRO A 192 17.25 -14.50 15.74
C PRO A 192 17.72 -15.30 14.51
N ALA A 193 19.05 -15.40 14.32
CA ALA A 193 19.64 -16.24 13.28
C ALA A 193 18.98 -17.63 13.30
N PRO A 194 18.80 -18.32 12.15
CA PRO A 194 18.01 -19.53 12.05
C PRO A 194 18.44 -20.54 13.10
N ALA A 195 17.69 -20.57 14.19
CA ALA A 195 17.79 -21.62 15.19
C ALA A 195 17.08 -22.83 14.57
N GLY A 196 17.70 -24.02 14.66
CA GLY A 196 17.16 -25.25 14.09
C GLY A 196 15.72 -25.54 14.58
N GLU A 197 15.11 -26.59 14.07
CA GLU A 197 13.80 -27.07 14.50
C GLU A 197 13.71 -27.08 16.04
N GLY A 198 12.91 -26.17 16.64
CA GLY A 198 12.76 -26.03 18.10
C GLY A 198 13.04 -24.65 18.68
N ALA A 199 13.24 -23.60 17.86
CA ALA A 199 13.36 -22.24 18.37
C ALA A 199 12.13 -21.83 19.20
N ALA A 200 12.36 -21.29 20.40
CA ALA A 200 11.28 -20.80 21.27
C ALA A 200 10.50 -19.68 20.59
N PRO A 201 9.17 -19.64 20.76
CA PRO A 201 8.34 -18.56 20.22
C PRO A 201 8.73 -17.21 20.84
N LEU A 202 8.75 -16.15 20.01
CA LEU A 202 9.26 -14.82 20.36
C LEU A 202 8.23 -13.96 21.08
N THR A 203 8.68 -13.22 22.09
CA THR A 203 7.95 -12.08 22.65
C THR A 203 8.38 -10.81 21.93
N VAL A 204 7.45 -10.19 21.19
CA VAL A 204 7.72 -9.01 20.38
C VAL A 204 6.90 -7.82 20.88
N LEU A 205 7.55 -6.65 21.01
CA LEU A 205 6.90 -5.40 21.38
C LEU A 205 6.92 -4.40 20.22
N ASP A 206 5.79 -3.72 19.99
CA ASP A 206 5.72 -2.49 19.21
C ASP A 206 5.15 -1.37 20.09
N PRO A 207 5.98 -0.41 20.55
CA PRO A 207 5.53 0.64 21.45
C PRO A 207 4.79 1.81 20.73
N ALA A 208 4.64 1.76 19.41
CA ALA A 208 3.86 2.70 18.59
C ALA A 208 3.07 1.90 17.53
N CYS A 209 2.20 0.98 17.98
CA CYS A 209 1.75 -0.15 17.16
C CYS A 209 0.75 0.21 16.06
N GLY A 210 0.17 1.42 16.07
CA GLY A 210 -0.76 1.88 15.05
C GLY A 210 -1.88 0.86 14.79
N THR A 211 -1.97 0.37 13.56
CA THR A 211 -2.91 -0.68 13.14
C THR A 211 -2.33 -2.10 13.18
N GLY A 212 -1.20 -2.31 13.84
CA GLY A 212 -0.57 -3.61 14.04
C GLY A 212 0.21 -4.16 12.83
N GLY A 213 0.57 -3.30 11.87
CA GLY A 213 1.27 -3.74 10.66
C GLY A 213 2.60 -4.43 10.92
N LEU A 214 3.42 -3.90 11.85
CA LEU A 214 4.71 -4.48 12.22
C LEU A 214 4.54 -5.79 13.00
N LEU A 215 3.66 -5.82 14.00
CA LEU A 215 3.39 -7.03 14.78
C LEU A 215 2.80 -8.15 13.93
N GLY A 216 1.96 -7.79 12.94
CA GLY A 216 1.36 -8.74 12.00
C GLY A 216 2.36 -9.35 10.99
N ALA A 217 3.55 -8.76 10.84
CA ALA A 217 4.62 -9.29 10.00
C ALA A 217 5.53 -10.31 10.71
N VAL A 218 5.34 -10.51 12.01
CA VAL A 218 6.15 -11.48 12.79
C VAL A 218 5.72 -12.90 12.48
N GLU A 219 6.64 -13.73 12.04
CA GLU A 219 6.35 -15.08 11.63
C GLU A 219 6.24 -15.98 12.85
N ARG A 220 6.07 -16.56 13.58
CA ARG A 220 5.99 -17.47 14.73
C ARG A 220 6.00 -16.73 16.07
N PRO A 221 5.03 -15.83 16.31
CA PRO A 221 4.98 -15.12 17.56
C PRO A 221 4.56 -16.03 18.73
N GLY A 222 5.21 -15.89 19.87
CA GLY A 222 4.75 -16.44 21.16
C GLY A 222 3.85 -15.45 21.89
N ALA A 223 4.31 -14.20 21.97
CA ALA A 223 3.54 -13.09 22.52
C ALA A 223 3.75 -11.83 21.66
N LEU A 224 2.65 -11.14 21.32
CA LEU A 224 2.64 -9.86 20.65
C LEU A 224 2.16 -8.80 21.62
N CYS A 225 3.06 -7.90 21.99
CA CYS A 225 2.79 -6.78 22.88
C CYS A 225 2.78 -5.49 22.05
N GLY A 226 1.83 -4.60 22.31
CA GLY A 226 1.78 -3.32 21.62
C GLY A 226 1.17 -2.23 22.45
N GLN A 227 1.58 -0.99 22.21
CA GLN A 227 1.01 0.18 22.83
C GLN A 227 0.81 1.28 21.77
N ASP A 228 -0.30 1.99 21.85
CA ASP A 228 -0.58 3.16 21.03
C ASP A 228 -1.28 4.23 21.86
N ALA A 229 -0.95 5.50 21.59
CA ALA A 229 -1.57 6.63 22.27
C ALA A 229 -3.04 6.80 21.88
N ASP A 230 -3.41 6.38 20.67
CA ASP A 230 -4.80 6.38 20.19
C ASP A 230 -5.51 5.09 20.62
N PRO A 231 -6.55 5.18 21.49
CA PRO A 231 -7.27 4.02 21.96
C PRO A 231 -8.00 3.24 20.85
N ASP A 232 -8.42 3.94 19.79
CA ASP A 232 -9.10 3.33 18.65
C ASP A 232 -8.13 2.46 17.85
N LEU A 233 -6.91 2.94 17.61
CA LEU A 233 -5.86 2.19 16.94
C LEU A 233 -5.43 0.97 17.78
N ALA A 234 -5.27 1.15 19.09
CA ALA A 234 -4.96 0.05 20.00
C ALA A 234 -6.05 -1.04 19.97
N ALA A 235 -7.33 -0.65 19.96
CA ALA A 235 -8.45 -1.60 19.87
C ALA A 235 -8.48 -2.34 18.53
N LEU A 236 -8.32 -1.64 17.41
CA LEU A 236 -8.26 -2.25 16.07
C LEU A 236 -7.08 -3.22 15.95
N THR A 237 -5.91 -2.84 16.50
CA THR A 237 -4.72 -3.70 16.51
C THR A 237 -4.93 -4.96 17.33
N ALA A 238 -5.53 -4.86 18.52
CA ALA A 238 -5.82 -6.02 19.35
C ALA A 238 -6.73 -7.02 18.63
N LEU A 239 -7.81 -6.54 18.00
CA LEU A 239 -8.73 -7.39 17.24
C LEU A 239 -8.07 -7.99 16.00
N ARG A 240 -7.33 -7.19 15.24
CA ARG A 240 -6.60 -7.65 14.05
C ARG A 240 -5.67 -8.79 14.35
N LEU A 241 -4.81 -8.63 15.37
CA LEU A 241 -3.84 -9.64 15.76
C LEU A 241 -4.50 -10.87 16.38
N ALA A 242 -5.54 -10.69 17.21
CA ALA A 242 -6.30 -11.78 17.79
C ALA A 242 -6.98 -12.64 16.71
N LEU A 243 -7.46 -12.04 15.65
CA LEU A 243 -8.04 -12.74 14.49
C LEU A 243 -6.99 -13.41 13.61
N ALA A 244 -5.73 -12.94 13.62
CA ALA A 244 -4.69 -13.42 12.74
C ALA A 244 -3.84 -14.55 13.30
N ALA A 245 -3.58 -14.56 14.62
CA ALA A 245 -2.62 -15.47 15.26
C ALA A 245 -3.18 -16.07 16.55
N ASP A 246 -2.69 -17.23 16.92
CA ASP A 246 -3.00 -17.87 18.21
C ASP A 246 -2.00 -17.52 19.33
N ALA A 247 -1.14 -16.53 19.09
CA ALA A 247 -0.19 -16.00 20.05
C ALA A 247 -0.89 -15.29 21.24
N ASP A 248 -0.17 -15.05 22.32
CA ASP A 248 -0.62 -14.19 23.42
C ASP A 248 -0.63 -12.72 22.97
N ILE A 249 -1.79 -12.08 22.91
CA ILE A 249 -1.99 -10.72 22.42
C ILE A 249 -2.21 -9.76 23.57
N ARG A 250 -1.26 -8.83 23.78
CA ARG A 250 -1.28 -7.83 24.85
C ARG A 250 -1.18 -6.43 24.28
N ILE A 251 -2.30 -5.84 23.90
CA ILE A 251 -2.34 -4.47 23.39
C ILE A 251 -2.95 -3.54 24.44
N ARG A 252 -2.31 -2.36 24.62
CA ARG A 252 -2.68 -1.35 25.60
C ARG A 252 -2.80 0.02 24.94
N SER A 253 -3.66 0.87 25.47
CA SER A 253 -3.73 2.27 25.10
C SER A 253 -2.92 3.13 26.05
N GLY A 254 -2.19 4.11 25.53
CA GLY A 254 -1.41 5.07 26.31
C GLY A 254 -0.17 5.59 25.58
N ASP A 255 0.34 6.73 26.04
CA ASP A 255 1.60 7.30 25.54
C ASP A 255 2.79 6.48 26.06
N SER A 256 3.49 5.78 25.18
CA SER A 256 4.57 4.85 25.55
C SER A 256 5.78 5.53 26.18
N LEU A 257 6.05 6.77 25.88
CA LEU A 257 7.14 7.52 26.53
C LEU A 257 6.75 8.01 27.91
N ARG A 258 5.53 8.54 28.11
CA ARG A 258 5.07 9.14 29.37
C ARG A 258 4.38 8.13 30.30
N ALA A 259 3.69 7.16 29.73
CA ALA A 259 2.86 6.21 30.46
C ALA A 259 3.06 4.78 29.92
N ASP A 260 4.28 4.29 29.99
CA ASP A 260 4.67 2.95 29.55
C ASP A 260 3.88 1.87 30.32
N THR A 261 3.10 1.08 29.60
CA THR A 261 2.27 0.02 30.18
C THR A 261 3.01 -1.32 30.28
N PHE A 262 4.25 -1.40 29.77
CA PHE A 262 5.10 -2.59 29.79
C PHE A 262 6.44 -2.38 30.51
N PRO A 263 6.48 -1.72 31.69
CA PRO A 263 7.75 -1.30 32.31
C PRO A 263 8.65 -2.47 32.70
N ALA A 264 8.10 -3.66 32.98
CA ALA A 264 8.82 -4.86 33.37
C ALA A 264 9.06 -5.84 32.21
N LEU A 265 8.64 -5.50 30.98
CA LEU A 265 8.80 -6.39 29.83
C LEU A 265 10.27 -6.50 29.44
N ALA A 266 10.71 -7.74 29.20
CA ALA A 266 12.00 -8.09 28.63
C ALA A 266 11.77 -8.85 27.31
N ALA A 267 11.44 -8.09 26.26
CA ALA A 267 11.11 -8.64 24.94
C ALA A 267 12.33 -9.24 24.23
N ASP A 268 12.10 -10.26 23.42
CA ASP A 268 13.09 -10.81 22.50
C ASP A 268 13.39 -9.84 21.36
N ALA A 269 12.34 -9.21 20.87
CA ALA A 269 12.44 -8.21 19.80
C ALA A 269 11.54 -7.00 20.06
N VAL A 270 11.97 -5.84 19.55
CA VAL A 270 11.16 -4.61 19.48
C VAL A 270 11.13 -4.14 18.02
N LEU A 271 9.94 -3.95 17.49
CA LEU A 271 9.72 -3.34 16.18
C LEU A 271 9.03 -2.00 16.40
N CYS A 272 9.50 -0.92 15.77
CA CYS A 272 8.88 0.37 15.99
C CYS A 272 9.01 1.29 14.76
N HIS A 273 7.90 1.87 14.36
CA HIS A 273 7.85 3.02 13.46
C HIS A 273 7.35 4.21 14.30
N PRO A 274 8.24 4.89 15.02
CA PRO A 274 7.84 5.94 15.93
C PRO A 274 7.36 7.19 15.18
N PRO A 275 6.57 8.06 15.80
CA PRO A 275 6.27 9.36 15.26
C PRO A 275 7.56 10.22 15.17
N PHE A 276 7.72 10.94 14.05
CA PHE A 276 8.92 11.75 13.80
C PHE A 276 8.76 13.20 14.21
N ASN A 277 9.86 13.83 14.66
CA ASN A 277 9.97 15.23 14.99
C ASN A 277 8.95 15.73 16.05
N GLU A 278 8.57 14.87 16.98
CA GLU A 278 7.68 15.26 18.07
C GLU A 278 8.42 16.19 19.07
N ARG A 279 7.87 17.37 19.28
CA ARG A 279 8.44 18.34 20.23
C ARG A 279 7.88 18.19 21.64
N ASN A 280 6.72 17.56 21.76
CA ASN A 280 5.97 17.43 23.02
C ASN A 280 6.00 15.98 23.55
N TRP A 281 7.07 15.23 23.32
CA TRP A 281 7.24 13.84 23.73
C TRP A 281 7.45 13.63 25.25
N GLY A 282 7.34 14.68 26.07
CA GLY A 282 7.54 14.60 27.51
C GLY A 282 8.95 14.97 27.95
N HIS A 283 9.71 15.73 27.15
CA HIS A 283 11.10 16.08 27.39
C HIS A 283 11.35 16.61 28.82
N GLU A 284 10.54 17.55 29.33
CA GLU A 284 10.73 18.14 30.65
C GLU A 284 10.30 17.18 31.77
N GLU A 285 9.21 16.45 31.55
CA GLU A 285 8.63 15.50 32.50
C GLU A 285 9.54 14.27 32.72
N LEU A 286 10.24 13.84 31.66
CA LEU A 286 11.07 12.65 31.62
C LEU A 286 12.56 12.93 31.80
N ALA A 287 12.95 14.14 32.27
CA ALA A 287 14.35 14.54 32.38
C ALA A 287 15.21 13.58 33.25
N TYR A 288 14.61 12.92 34.23
CA TYR A 288 15.27 11.98 35.14
C TYR A 288 14.86 10.52 34.94
N ASP A 289 14.30 10.20 33.78
CA ASP A 289 13.83 8.84 33.49
C ASP A 289 15.02 7.87 33.37
N PRO A 290 14.99 6.71 34.05
CA PRO A 290 16.09 5.76 34.04
C PRO A 290 16.36 5.11 32.68
N ARG A 291 15.46 5.27 31.71
CA ARG A 291 15.68 4.78 30.34
C ARG A 291 16.79 5.52 29.59
N TRP A 292 17.18 6.74 30.02
CA TRP A 292 18.22 7.54 29.35
C TRP A 292 19.65 7.07 29.66
N GLU A 293 19.91 5.77 29.51
CA GLU A 293 21.22 5.17 29.78
C GLU A 293 22.34 5.67 28.85
N TYR A 294 21.98 6.13 27.64
CA TYR A 294 22.91 6.63 26.61
C TYR A 294 22.94 8.18 26.55
N GLY A 295 22.31 8.81 27.52
CA GLY A 295 22.21 10.26 27.64
C GLY A 295 20.80 10.78 27.37
N PHE A 296 20.47 11.91 28.02
CA PHE A 296 19.16 12.52 27.88
C PHE A 296 18.97 13.13 26.49
N PRO A 297 17.95 12.72 25.72
CA PRO A 297 17.71 13.23 24.38
C PRO A 297 17.33 14.71 24.40
N ALA A 298 17.83 15.49 23.43
CA ALA A 298 17.40 16.87 23.27
C ALA A 298 15.90 16.93 22.88
N ARG A 299 15.23 18.05 23.17
CA ARG A 299 13.80 18.23 22.84
C ARG A 299 13.47 17.97 21.37
N THR A 300 14.43 18.21 20.46
CA THR A 300 14.30 18.00 19.01
C THR A 300 14.72 16.61 18.54
N GLU A 301 15.01 15.70 19.47
CA GLU A 301 15.53 14.35 19.21
C GLU A 301 14.57 13.29 19.81
N SER A 302 13.26 13.44 19.55
CA SER A 302 12.24 12.45 19.99
C SER A 302 12.58 11.04 19.51
N GLU A 303 13.16 10.89 18.34
CA GLU A 303 13.55 9.60 17.75
C GLU A 303 14.59 8.89 18.64
N LEU A 304 15.51 9.63 19.25
CA LEU A 304 16.50 9.03 20.18
C LEU A 304 15.90 8.69 21.55
N ALA A 305 14.77 9.31 21.95
CA ALA A 305 14.00 8.84 23.09
C ALA A 305 13.33 7.48 22.79
N TRP A 306 12.76 7.32 21.62
CA TRP A 306 12.19 6.04 21.15
C TRP A 306 13.25 4.93 21.05
N VAL A 307 14.47 5.24 20.56
CA VAL A 307 15.59 4.31 20.54
C VAL A 307 15.90 3.79 21.95
N GLN A 308 16.02 4.68 22.95
CA GLN A 308 16.34 4.29 24.31
C GLN A 308 15.17 3.56 25.01
N HIS A 309 13.93 3.97 24.70
CA HIS A 309 12.74 3.25 25.16
C HIS A 309 12.73 1.80 24.63
N ALA A 310 12.98 1.59 23.34
CA ALA A 310 13.08 0.26 22.75
C ALA A 310 14.16 -0.59 23.43
N LEU A 311 15.38 -0.05 23.61
CA LEU A 311 16.46 -0.74 24.31
C LEU A 311 16.12 -1.07 25.77
N ALA A 312 15.38 -0.19 26.47
CA ALA A 312 14.97 -0.44 27.85
C ALA A 312 14.01 -1.64 27.96
N ARG A 313 13.18 -1.89 26.94
CA ARG A 313 12.18 -2.98 26.91
C ARG A 313 12.72 -4.30 26.38
N LEU A 314 13.95 -4.37 25.88
CA LEU A 314 14.59 -5.61 25.45
C LEU A 314 15.21 -6.40 26.63
N ARG A 315 15.21 -7.71 26.50
CA ARG A 315 16.13 -8.55 27.31
C ARG A 315 17.57 -8.36 26.82
N PRO A 316 18.60 -8.68 27.65
CA PRO A 316 19.99 -8.73 27.19
C PRO A 316 20.14 -9.64 25.96
N GLY A 317 20.78 -9.13 24.89
CA GLY A 317 20.91 -9.82 23.61
C GLY A 317 19.70 -9.74 22.69
N GLY A 318 18.57 -9.16 23.13
CA GLY A 318 17.39 -8.91 22.29
C GLY A 318 17.66 -7.83 21.25
N THR A 319 16.90 -7.86 20.14
CA THR A 319 17.12 -7.00 18.97
C THR A 319 15.95 -6.00 18.81
N ALA A 320 16.25 -4.72 18.59
CA ALA A 320 15.25 -3.73 18.16
C ALA A 320 15.53 -3.28 16.73
N VAL A 321 14.46 -3.11 15.94
CA VAL A 321 14.53 -2.51 14.61
C VAL A 321 13.56 -1.32 14.56
N LEU A 322 14.12 -0.15 14.36
CA LEU A 322 13.33 1.09 14.28
C LEU A 322 13.43 1.71 12.89
N LEU A 323 12.30 2.15 12.36
CA LEU A 323 12.26 2.98 11.17
C LEU A 323 12.49 4.44 11.59
N MET A 324 13.50 5.09 11.02
CA MET A 324 14.04 6.37 11.48
C MET A 324 14.15 7.38 10.32
N PRO A 325 13.96 8.67 10.57
CA PRO A 325 14.29 9.69 9.57
C PRO A 325 15.81 9.84 9.43
N PRO A 326 16.34 10.16 8.23
CA PRO A 326 17.78 10.31 8.00
C PRO A 326 18.46 11.30 8.94
N ALA A 327 17.72 12.34 9.32
CA ALA A 327 18.21 13.36 10.24
C ALA A 327 18.62 12.82 11.62
N ALA A 328 18.04 11.73 12.10
CA ALA A 328 18.45 11.10 13.36
C ALA A 328 19.89 10.57 13.31
N ALA A 329 20.39 10.21 12.10
CA ALA A 329 21.75 9.74 11.90
C ALA A 329 22.80 10.86 11.94
N SER A 330 22.43 12.13 11.68
CA SER A 330 23.41 13.20 11.45
C SER A 330 23.23 14.46 12.29
N ARG A 331 22.05 14.70 12.92
CA ARG A 331 21.83 15.91 13.75
C ARG A 331 22.86 16.04 14.86
N ARG A 332 23.45 17.24 15.00
CA ARG A 332 24.47 17.52 16.03
C ARG A 332 23.97 17.36 17.47
N SER A 333 22.70 17.65 17.74
CA SER A 333 22.08 17.49 19.05
C SER A 333 22.10 16.04 19.55
N GLY A 334 22.00 15.06 18.65
CA GLY A 334 21.99 13.62 18.97
C GLY A 334 23.38 12.97 19.05
N ARG A 335 24.46 13.67 18.67
CA ARG A 335 25.79 13.06 18.48
C ARG A 335 26.32 12.31 19.72
N ARG A 336 26.07 12.81 20.93
CA ARG A 336 26.52 12.16 22.17
C ARG A 336 25.85 10.80 22.40
N ILE A 337 24.55 10.76 22.15
CA ILE A 337 23.77 9.51 22.28
C ILE A 337 24.23 8.51 21.22
N ARG A 338 24.40 8.92 19.95
CA ARG A 338 24.93 8.07 18.89
C ARG A 338 26.31 7.51 19.23
N ALA A 339 27.23 8.37 19.73
CA ALA A 339 28.54 7.92 20.19
C ALA A 339 28.47 6.88 21.31
N ASP A 340 27.57 7.06 22.28
CA ASP A 340 27.40 6.12 23.38
C ASP A 340 26.74 4.79 22.92
N LEU A 341 25.78 4.85 22.00
CA LEU A 341 25.20 3.66 21.38
C LEU A 341 26.27 2.84 20.64
N LEU A 342 27.21 3.47 19.95
CA LEU A 342 28.34 2.85 19.29
C LEU A 342 29.34 2.28 20.32
N ARG A 343 29.82 3.06 21.28
CA ARG A 343 30.80 2.65 22.29
C ARG A 343 30.35 1.46 23.11
N ARG A 344 29.06 1.41 23.46
CA ARG A 344 28.47 0.29 24.21
C ARG A 344 28.00 -0.84 23.33
N GLY A 345 28.08 -0.69 22.00
CA GLY A 345 27.71 -1.72 21.02
C GLY A 345 26.22 -1.98 20.93
N ALA A 346 25.40 -1.01 21.31
CA ALA A 346 23.95 -1.11 21.20
C ALA A 346 23.46 -0.92 19.76
N LEU A 347 24.11 -0.08 18.95
CA LEU A 347 23.78 0.07 17.52
C LEU A 347 24.61 -0.91 16.70
N ARG A 348 23.94 -1.73 15.87
CA ARG A 348 24.54 -2.81 15.08
C ARG A 348 24.55 -2.52 13.59
N ALA A 349 23.49 -1.92 13.07
CA ALA A 349 23.42 -1.57 11.66
C ALA A 349 22.58 -0.32 11.41
N VAL A 350 22.87 0.39 10.35
CA VAL A 350 22.04 1.43 9.74
C VAL A 350 21.85 1.10 8.27
N VAL A 351 20.59 0.94 7.87
CA VAL A 351 20.20 0.60 6.50
C VAL A 351 19.43 1.77 5.91
N ALA A 352 19.91 2.40 4.85
CA ALA A 352 19.16 3.39 4.09
C ALA A 352 18.21 2.69 3.12
N LEU A 353 16.91 3.00 3.22
CA LEU A 353 15.88 2.49 2.34
C LEU A 353 15.64 3.44 1.16
N PRO A 354 15.14 2.93 0.01
CA PRO A 354 14.75 3.79 -1.10
C PRO A 354 13.67 4.80 -0.71
N ALA A 355 13.68 5.98 -1.32
CA ALA A 355 12.56 6.91 -1.21
C ALA A 355 11.25 6.24 -1.69
N GLY A 356 10.16 6.45 -0.98
CA GLY A 356 8.90 5.75 -1.24
C GLY A 356 8.68 4.49 -0.41
N ALA A 357 9.66 4.04 0.39
CA ALA A 357 9.57 2.83 1.21
C ALA A 357 8.47 2.89 2.27
N ALA A 358 8.35 4.00 2.97
CA ALA A 358 7.32 4.24 4.00
C ALA A 358 7.03 5.74 4.14
N PRO A 359 5.93 6.15 4.80
CA PRO A 359 5.67 7.56 5.10
C PRO A 359 6.75 8.19 6.01
N PRO A 360 7.13 9.44 5.76
CA PRO A 360 6.81 10.28 4.60
C PRO A 360 7.57 9.84 3.34
N TYR A 361 6.84 9.50 2.29
CA TYR A 361 7.40 8.86 1.08
C TYR A 361 8.42 9.67 0.29
N GLY A 362 8.55 10.96 0.57
CA GLY A 362 9.46 11.86 -0.15
C GLY A 362 10.93 11.79 0.29
N ILE A 363 11.26 11.04 1.34
CA ILE A 363 12.61 10.93 1.89
C ILE A 363 13.04 9.48 2.06
N PRO A 364 14.33 9.14 1.85
CA PRO A 364 14.86 7.82 2.12
C PRO A 364 14.98 7.62 3.63
N LEU A 365 14.13 6.76 4.22
CA LEU A 365 14.18 6.44 5.63
C LEU A 365 15.30 5.45 5.93
N HIS A 366 15.71 5.39 7.20
CA HIS A 366 16.71 4.44 7.67
C HIS A 366 16.07 3.36 8.57
N LEU A 367 16.54 2.12 8.49
CA LEU A 367 16.34 1.14 9.54
C LEU A 367 17.55 1.15 10.47
N TRP A 368 17.30 1.34 11.76
CA TRP A 368 18.30 1.19 12.79
C TRP A 368 18.13 -0.16 13.47
N VAL A 369 19.14 -1.02 13.37
CA VAL A 369 19.17 -2.32 14.04
C VAL A 369 20.00 -2.17 15.31
N LEU A 370 19.34 -2.36 16.44
CA LEU A 370 19.96 -2.25 17.76
C LEU A 370 19.91 -3.61 18.47
N ARG A 371 20.89 -3.84 19.34
CA ARG A 371 20.92 -5.01 20.22
C ARG A 371 21.22 -4.57 21.64
N LYS A 372 20.43 -5.03 22.61
CA LYS A 372 20.70 -4.72 24.01
C LYS A 372 21.99 -5.41 24.43
N PRO A 373 23.01 -4.67 24.92
CA PRO A 373 24.27 -5.26 25.36
C PRO A 373 24.06 -6.32 26.44
N VAL A 374 24.82 -7.40 26.35
CA VAL A 374 24.87 -8.44 27.41
C VAL A 374 25.84 -7.97 28.47
N PRO A 375 25.48 -7.98 29.76
CA PRO A 375 26.39 -7.62 30.85
C PRO A 375 27.70 -8.40 30.78
N GLY A 376 28.83 -7.71 30.81
CA GLY A 376 30.18 -8.32 30.71
C GLY A 376 30.57 -8.71 29.27
N GLY A 377 29.70 -8.56 28.28
CA GLY A 377 30.01 -8.80 26.88
C GLY A 377 30.96 -7.75 26.30
N ARG A 378 31.80 -8.15 25.34
CA ARG A 378 32.66 -7.22 24.62
C ARG A 378 31.84 -6.46 23.58
N PRO A 379 31.89 -5.10 23.51
CA PRO A 379 31.24 -4.36 22.46
C PRO A 379 31.75 -4.78 21.08
N PRO A 380 30.88 -4.83 20.05
CA PRO A 380 31.31 -5.09 18.69
C PRO A 380 32.25 -3.99 18.18
N ALA A 381 33.23 -4.39 17.39
CA ALA A 381 34.24 -3.48 16.87
C ALA A 381 33.77 -2.68 15.64
N GLU A 382 32.74 -3.16 14.97
CA GLU A 382 32.26 -2.62 13.68
C GLU A 382 30.75 -2.37 13.70
N LEU A 383 30.32 -1.41 12.87
CA LEU A 383 28.92 -1.10 12.53
C LEU A 383 28.67 -1.47 11.06
N LEU A 384 27.60 -2.16 10.78
CA LEU A 384 27.17 -2.41 9.40
C LEU A 384 26.41 -1.20 8.84
N LEU A 385 26.82 -0.74 7.66
CA LEU A 385 26.12 0.26 6.88
C LEU A 385 25.69 -0.35 5.56
N VAL A 386 24.40 -0.17 5.21
CA VAL A 386 23.80 -0.66 3.96
C VAL A 386 23.06 0.48 3.29
N ASP A 387 23.27 0.68 1.99
CA ASP A 387 22.54 1.65 1.18
C ASP A 387 21.80 0.94 0.05
N THR A 388 20.48 0.91 0.15
CA THR A 388 19.59 0.41 -0.90
C THR A 388 18.85 1.53 -1.63
N ALA A 389 19.16 2.80 -1.29
CA ALA A 389 18.46 3.95 -1.84
C ALA A 389 18.78 4.19 -3.32
N SER A 390 20.03 3.89 -3.74
CA SER A 390 20.54 4.17 -5.08
C SER A 390 20.22 3.07 -6.10
N GLU A 391 20.24 1.81 -5.71
CA GLU A 391 20.16 0.66 -6.65
C GLU A 391 18.73 0.21 -6.98
N HIS A 392 17.79 0.43 -6.07
CA HIS A 392 16.42 -0.13 -6.17
C HIS A 392 15.37 0.92 -6.52
N ALA A 393 15.76 2.15 -6.78
CA ALA A 393 14.96 3.14 -7.49
C ALA A 393 14.94 2.76 -8.97
N GLY A 394 14.10 1.84 -9.38
CA GLY A 394 14.02 1.37 -10.77
C GLY A 394 13.82 2.53 -11.74
N PRO A 395 14.60 2.60 -12.85
CA PRO A 395 14.54 3.69 -13.80
C PRO A 395 13.12 3.79 -14.38
N GLY A 396 12.49 4.96 -14.23
CA GLY A 396 11.21 5.28 -14.86
C GLY A 396 9.97 4.96 -14.06
N ARG A 397 10.06 4.64 -12.80
CA ARG A 397 8.88 4.41 -11.95
C ARG A 397 8.62 5.60 -11.02
N GLU A 398 7.47 6.30 -11.09
CA GLU A 398 6.99 7.27 -10.11
C GLU A 398 5.80 6.71 -9.34
N GLY A 399 5.85 6.58 -7.99
CA GLY A 399 4.75 6.10 -7.16
C GLY A 399 5.10 5.00 -6.17
N ARG A 400 4.15 4.63 -5.32
CA ARG A 400 4.30 3.71 -4.19
C ARG A 400 4.58 2.25 -4.57
N ASP A 401 4.20 1.82 -5.78
CA ASP A 401 4.31 0.43 -6.25
C ASP A 401 5.63 0.14 -6.98
N ARG A 402 6.67 0.94 -6.73
CA ARG A 402 7.90 1.05 -7.51
C ARG A 402 9.07 0.27 -7.01
N LEU A 403 9.03 -0.11 -5.74
CA LEU A 403 10.18 -0.71 -5.09
C LEU A 403 10.18 -2.22 -5.29
N ASP A 404 11.29 -2.73 -5.78
CA ASP A 404 11.54 -4.17 -5.81
C ASP A 404 11.88 -4.66 -4.39
N TRP A 405 10.84 -4.86 -3.59
CA TRP A 405 11.00 -5.31 -2.21
C TRP A 405 11.74 -6.63 -2.06
N PRO A 406 11.52 -7.65 -2.90
CA PRO A 406 12.35 -8.85 -2.91
C PRO A 406 13.84 -8.54 -3.06
N ALA A 407 14.23 -7.66 -3.98
CA ALA A 407 15.63 -7.28 -4.18
C ALA A 407 16.18 -6.48 -2.99
N VAL A 408 15.43 -5.51 -2.45
CA VAL A 408 15.80 -4.76 -1.23
C VAL A 408 15.99 -5.73 -0.05
N HIS A 409 15.04 -6.64 0.14
CA HIS A 409 15.06 -7.62 1.22
C HIS A 409 16.30 -8.52 1.13
N THR A 410 16.60 -9.06 -0.06
CA THR A 410 17.77 -9.88 -0.32
C THR A 410 19.06 -9.11 -0.04
N ALA A 411 19.22 -7.91 -0.61
CA ALA A 411 20.43 -7.10 -0.42
C ALA A 411 20.72 -6.79 1.05
N VAL A 412 19.69 -6.47 1.82
CA VAL A 412 19.85 -6.17 3.25
C VAL A 412 20.16 -7.42 4.06
N LEU A 413 19.45 -8.53 3.84
CA LEU A 413 19.68 -9.76 4.62
C LEU A 413 20.98 -10.48 4.27
N ASP A 414 21.41 -10.42 3.01
CA ASP A 414 22.71 -10.96 2.57
C ASP A 414 23.89 -10.19 3.20
N ALA A 415 23.71 -8.91 3.51
CA ALA A 415 24.68 -8.14 4.28
C ALA A 415 24.56 -8.38 5.80
N TRP A 416 23.33 -8.43 6.33
CA TRP A 416 23.06 -8.56 7.76
C TRP A 416 23.45 -9.92 8.33
N ALA A 417 23.03 -11.02 7.70
CA ALA A 417 23.22 -12.36 8.27
C ALA A 417 24.69 -12.76 8.48
N PRO A 418 25.64 -12.53 7.52
CA PRO A 418 27.06 -12.74 7.77
C PRO A 418 27.61 -11.79 8.83
N PHE A 419 27.27 -10.50 8.78
CA PHE A 419 27.74 -9.51 9.75
C PHE A 419 27.28 -9.85 11.20
N ASP A 420 26.02 -10.26 11.36
CA ASP A 420 25.49 -10.59 12.69
C ASP A 420 26.18 -11.82 13.30
N ARG A 421 26.59 -12.77 12.46
CA ARG A 421 27.30 -13.97 12.87
C ARG A 421 28.79 -13.71 13.15
N ASP A 422 29.45 -13.00 12.23
CA ASP A 422 30.93 -12.93 12.20
C ASP A 422 31.46 -11.61 12.78
N GLY A 423 30.59 -10.58 12.92
CA GLY A 423 30.93 -9.28 13.48
C GLY A 423 31.62 -8.33 12.50
N ALA A 424 31.91 -8.76 11.27
CA ALA A 424 32.49 -7.99 10.18
C ALA A 424 31.97 -8.47 8.83
N LEU A 425 31.99 -7.58 7.82
CA LEU A 425 31.58 -7.87 6.46
C LEU A 425 32.58 -7.28 5.46
N ALA A 426 33.04 -8.07 4.49
CA ALA A 426 33.92 -7.60 3.42
C ALA A 426 33.32 -6.48 2.56
N GLY A 427 31.99 -6.40 2.54
CA GLY A 427 31.24 -5.34 1.90
C GLY A 427 31.18 -5.43 0.37
N THR A 428 30.14 -4.81 -0.18
CA THR A 428 29.96 -4.59 -1.63
C THR A 428 30.05 -3.08 -1.88
N PRO A 429 30.97 -2.63 -2.77
CA PRO A 429 31.10 -1.19 -3.05
C PRO A 429 29.76 -0.55 -3.42
N GLY A 430 29.47 0.61 -2.85
CA GLY A 430 28.23 1.34 -3.07
C GLY A 430 27.00 0.81 -2.33
N THR A 431 26.97 -0.47 -1.93
CA THR A 431 25.77 -1.12 -1.36
C THR A 431 25.90 -1.43 0.12
N SER A 432 27.03 -2.02 0.56
CA SER A 432 27.20 -2.43 1.96
C SER A 432 28.65 -2.44 2.40
N ARG A 433 28.89 -2.11 3.67
CA ARG A 433 30.21 -2.18 4.29
C ARG A 433 30.07 -2.24 5.82
N SER A 434 30.91 -3.03 6.50
CA SER A 434 31.13 -2.83 7.92
C SER A 434 32.28 -1.83 8.14
N VAL A 435 32.07 -0.90 9.08
CA VAL A 435 32.97 0.20 9.39
C VAL A 435 33.42 0.09 10.83
N PRO A 436 34.75 0.17 11.13
CA PRO A 436 35.24 0.21 12.49
C PRO A 436 34.58 1.35 13.29
N VAL A 437 34.05 1.04 14.46
CA VAL A 437 33.38 2.02 15.35
C VAL A 437 34.26 3.24 15.61
N ILE A 438 35.59 3.03 15.72
CA ILE A 438 36.52 4.13 15.97
C ILE A 438 36.56 5.17 14.84
N GLU A 439 36.30 4.77 13.60
CA GLU A 439 36.25 5.69 12.44
C GLU A 439 34.98 6.57 12.45
N LEU A 440 33.91 6.06 13.09
CA LEU A 440 32.61 6.75 13.20
C LEU A 440 32.52 7.70 14.41
N LEU A 441 33.49 7.65 15.32
CA LEU A 441 33.55 8.47 16.52
C LEU A 441 34.28 9.81 16.29
N ASP A 442 34.02 10.42 15.15
CA ASP A 442 34.46 11.78 14.82
C ASP A 442 33.63 12.86 15.55
N ASP A 443 33.87 14.14 15.23
CA ASP A 443 33.18 15.27 15.87
C ASP A 443 31.69 15.31 15.61
N ASP A 444 31.20 14.75 14.49
CA ASP A 444 29.79 14.79 14.09
C ASP A 444 29.05 13.48 14.40
N VAL A 445 29.76 12.35 14.46
CA VAL A 445 29.20 11.00 14.63
C VAL A 445 28.07 10.78 13.62
N ASP A 446 28.34 11.04 12.35
CA ASP A 446 27.38 10.86 11.27
C ASP A 446 27.31 9.38 10.86
N LEU A 447 26.08 8.83 10.88
CA LEU A 447 25.81 7.41 10.63
C LEU A 447 25.06 7.20 9.31
N ALA A 448 24.97 8.21 8.44
CA ALA A 448 24.29 8.08 7.16
C ALA A 448 25.10 7.14 6.23
N PRO A 449 24.53 6.01 5.75
CA PRO A 449 25.25 5.03 4.96
C PRO A 449 25.95 5.62 3.74
N ALA A 450 25.29 6.48 2.98
CA ALA A 450 25.83 7.11 1.77
C ALA A 450 27.14 7.89 2.00
N ARG A 451 27.43 8.30 3.23
CA ARG A 451 28.66 9.04 3.57
C ARG A 451 29.88 8.14 3.74
N HIS A 452 29.68 6.88 4.07
CA HIS A 452 30.74 5.94 4.45
C HIS A 452 30.93 4.81 3.42
N LEU A 453 30.04 4.69 2.46
CA LEU A 453 30.17 3.69 1.41
C LEU A 453 31.03 4.23 0.26
N PRO A 454 32.07 3.51 -0.15
CA PRO A 454 32.83 3.91 -1.31
C PRO A 454 31.95 3.84 -2.56
N PRO A 455 32.13 4.76 -3.52
CA PRO A 455 31.43 4.68 -4.79
C PRO A 455 31.70 3.33 -5.48
N PRO A 456 30.80 2.84 -6.36
CA PRO A 456 31.04 1.67 -7.18
C PRO A 456 32.38 1.78 -7.93
N ALA A 457 33.06 0.65 -8.10
CA ALA A 457 34.41 0.66 -8.71
C ALA A 457 34.39 1.32 -10.10
N ALA A 458 35.32 2.23 -10.34
CA ALA A 458 35.46 3.04 -11.55
C ALA A 458 35.38 2.27 -12.88
N ALA A 459 35.90 1.04 -12.92
CA ALA A 459 35.94 0.22 -14.14
C ALA A 459 34.55 -0.29 -14.58
N GLU A 460 33.67 -0.61 -13.63
CA GLU A 460 32.29 -1.04 -13.93
C GLU A 460 31.40 0.14 -14.36
N GLY A 461 31.60 1.31 -13.76
CA GLY A 461 30.88 2.52 -14.14
C GLY A 461 31.15 2.96 -15.59
N ALA A 462 32.41 2.97 -16.02
CA ALA A 462 32.80 3.34 -17.39
C ALA A 462 32.24 2.35 -18.44
N ALA A 463 32.27 1.04 -18.17
CA ALA A 463 31.73 0.01 -19.07
C ALA A 463 30.20 0.10 -19.16
N GLN A 464 29.51 0.35 -18.04
CA GLN A 464 28.09 0.53 -17.98
C GLN A 464 27.67 1.79 -18.78
N LEU A 465 28.36 2.91 -18.60
CA LEU A 465 28.10 4.14 -19.35
C LEU A 465 28.35 3.98 -20.85
N ALA A 466 29.39 3.22 -21.26
CA ALA A 466 29.60 2.86 -22.65
C ALA A 466 28.40 2.08 -23.23
N GLY A 467 27.86 1.11 -22.49
CA GLY A 467 26.68 0.36 -22.90
C GLY A 467 25.41 1.23 -22.95
N VAL A 468 25.23 2.17 -22.02
CA VAL A 468 24.12 3.16 -22.08
C VAL A 468 24.24 4.05 -23.29
N ARG A 469 25.47 4.55 -23.59
CA ARG A 469 25.76 5.39 -24.77
C ARG A 469 25.46 4.67 -26.09
N GLU A 470 25.82 3.40 -26.18
CA GLU A 470 25.58 2.58 -27.38
C GLU A 470 24.07 2.40 -27.59
N ARG A 471 23.35 2.01 -26.55
CA ARG A 471 21.86 1.89 -26.59
C ARG A 471 21.17 3.22 -26.93
N LEU A 472 21.66 4.33 -26.36
CA LEU A 472 21.14 5.66 -26.68
C LEU A 472 21.36 6.00 -28.16
N THR A 473 22.54 5.72 -28.71
CA THR A 473 22.88 5.97 -30.12
C THR A 473 21.97 5.18 -31.06
N GLU A 474 21.72 3.92 -30.77
CA GLU A 474 20.83 3.06 -31.55
C GLU A 474 19.36 3.53 -31.42
N THR A 475 18.92 3.92 -30.21
CA THR A 475 17.57 4.43 -29.99
C THR A 475 17.33 5.76 -30.71
N LEU A 476 18.32 6.66 -30.73
CA LEU A 476 18.26 7.92 -31.49
C LEU A 476 18.13 7.65 -32.99
N ARG A 477 18.90 6.69 -33.53
CA ARG A 477 18.77 6.28 -34.93
C ARG A 477 17.35 5.79 -35.24
N ARG A 478 16.82 4.89 -34.42
CA ARG A 478 15.45 4.35 -34.55
C ARG A 478 14.40 5.45 -34.41
N THR A 479 14.56 6.37 -33.45
CA THR A 479 13.65 7.52 -33.28
C THR A 479 13.57 8.38 -34.54
N ARG A 480 14.73 8.62 -35.17
CA ARG A 480 14.79 9.36 -36.45
C ARG A 480 14.04 8.63 -37.57
N GLU A 481 14.17 7.32 -37.68
CA GLU A 481 13.47 6.49 -38.68
C GLU A 481 11.95 6.46 -38.47
N LEU A 482 11.51 6.49 -37.21
CA LEU A 482 10.11 6.51 -36.82
C LEU A 482 9.47 7.91 -36.90
N THR A 483 10.25 8.97 -37.19
CA THR A 483 9.73 10.33 -37.25
C THR A 483 8.57 10.42 -38.25
N PRO A 484 7.36 10.91 -37.82
CA PRO A 484 6.22 11.01 -38.71
C PRO A 484 6.49 11.89 -39.93
N PRO A 485 5.95 11.54 -41.11
CA PRO A 485 6.11 12.36 -42.29
C PRO A 485 5.41 13.74 -42.10
N PRO A 486 5.80 14.75 -42.87
CA PRO A 486 5.18 16.07 -42.81
C PRO A 486 3.65 16.00 -42.93
N VAL A 487 2.95 16.89 -42.20
CA VAL A 487 1.49 16.97 -42.22
C VAL A 487 1.06 17.50 -43.61
N ALA A 488 0.22 16.73 -44.32
CA ALA A 488 -0.42 17.18 -45.52
C ALA A 488 -1.69 17.98 -45.19
N ASP A 489 -2.07 18.93 -46.02
CA ASP A 489 -3.31 19.66 -45.84
C ASP A 489 -4.53 18.76 -45.81
N PRO A 490 -5.47 18.98 -44.88
CA PRO A 490 -6.65 18.13 -44.78
C PRO A 490 -7.49 18.27 -46.06
N PRO A 491 -8.04 17.18 -46.60
CA PRO A 491 -8.97 17.28 -47.73
C PRO A 491 -10.21 18.11 -47.31
N ALA A 492 -10.67 18.99 -48.19
CA ALA A 492 -11.78 19.93 -47.94
C ALA A 492 -13.09 19.27 -47.42
N ALA A 493 -13.23 17.96 -47.53
CA ALA A 493 -14.38 17.17 -47.10
C ALA A 493 -14.28 16.55 -45.72
N ALA A 494 -13.27 16.89 -44.87
CA ALA A 494 -13.04 16.22 -43.59
C ALA A 494 -13.95 16.71 -42.44
N THR A 495 -14.72 17.77 -42.64
CA THR A 495 -15.65 18.32 -41.63
C THR A 495 -17.02 17.66 -41.73
N GLY A 496 -17.42 16.90 -40.70
CA GLY A 496 -18.78 16.37 -40.58
C GLY A 496 -18.95 14.86 -40.72
N ARG A 497 -17.92 14.04 -40.43
CA ARG A 497 -18.08 12.57 -40.44
C ARG A 497 -19.06 12.13 -39.34
N PRO A 498 -20.01 11.21 -39.64
CA PRO A 498 -20.90 10.68 -38.63
C PRO A 498 -20.09 9.94 -37.54
N THR A 499 -20.40 10.21 -36.28
CA THR A 499 -19.73 9.60 -35.13
C THR A 499 -20.61 8.54 -34.48
N THR A 500 -20.00 7.67 -33.73
CA THR A 500 -20.65 6.71 -32.83
C THR A 500 -19.93 6.71 -31.50
N THR A 501 -20.59 6.31 -30.42
CA THR A 501 -19.97 6.21 -29.12
C THR A 501 -19.51 4.77 -28.84
N VAL A 502 -18.50 4.63 -27.96
CA VAL A 502 -18.07 3.32 -27.45
C VAL A 502 -19.24 2.54 -26.86
N GLY A 503 -20.18 3.23 -26.18
CA GLY A 503 -21.38 2.60 -25.63
C GLY A 503 -22.35 2.08 -26.69
N GLU A 504 -22.44 2.73 -27.87
CA GLU A 504 -23.22 2.25 -29.00
C GLU A 504 -22.56 1.04 -29.69
N LEU A 505 -21.25 1.08 -29.87
CA LEU A 505 -20.48 -0.04 -30.41
C LEU A 505 -20.58 -1.28 -29.54
N ALA A 506 -20.54 -1.12 -28.21
CA ALA A 506 -20.72 -2.21 -27.26
C ALA A 506 -22.14 -2.82 -27.36
N ARG A 507 -23.18 -2.00 -27.49
CA ARG A 507 -24.57 -2.46 -27.68
C ARG A 507 -24.78 -3.17 -29.02
N ALA A 508 -24.03 -2.76 -30.05
CA ALA A 508 -24.06 -3.38 -31.37
C ALA A 508 -23.21 -4.66 -31.46
N GLY A 509 -22.50 -5.06 -30.40
CA GLY A 509 -21.64 -6.23 -30.38
C GLY A 509 -20.28 -6.05 -31.07
N ALA A 510 -19.93 -4.85 -31.54
CA ALA A 510 -18.65 -4.57 -32.19
C ALA A 510 -17.47 -4.52 -31.20
N LEU A 511 -17.72 -4.44 -29.90
CA LEU A 511 -16.72 -4.58 -28.83
C LEU A 511 -17.36 -5.05 -27.52
N VAL A 512 -16.54 -5.63 -26.64
CA VAL A 512 -16.92 -6.02 -25.29
C VAL A 512 -16.21 -5.11 -24.29
N LEU A 513 -16.97 -4.59 -23.30
CA LEU A 513 -16.43 -3.79 -22.19
C LEU A 513 -16.31 -4.63 -20.93
N ARG A 514 -15.13 -4.60 -20.30
CA ARG A 514 -14.89 -5.22 -18.98
C ARG A 514 -14.21 -4.20 -18.07
N ALA A 515 -14.66 -4.13 -16.83
CA ALA A 515 -13.99 -3.33 -15.81
C ALA A 515 -12.93 -4.17 -15.10
N GLY A 516 -11.81 -3.57 -14.76
CA GLY A 516 -10.81 -4.19 -13.90
C GLY A 516 -11.38 -4.41 -12.50
N GLY A 517 -11.21 -5.62 -11.98
CA GLY A 517 -11.69 -6.07 -10.69
C GLY A 517 -10.55 -6.54 -9.78
N ALA A 518 -10.90 -6.89 -8.56
CA ALA A 518 -9.99 -7.57 -7.65
C ALA A 518 -10.14 -9.10 -7.90
N GLY A 519 -9.54 -9.61 -8.97
CA GLY A 519 -9.32 -11.06 -9.08
C GLY A 519 -8.38 -11.50 -7.95
N THR A 520 -8.50 -12.74 -7.48
CA THR A 520 -7.57 -13.36 -6.54
C THR A 520 -7.03 -14.63 -7.17
N ALA A 521 -5.74 -14.92 -6.92
CA ALA A 521 -5.12 -16.17 -7.36
C ALA A 521 -4.46 -16.89 -6.18
N PRO A 522 -4.41 -18.23 -6.19
CA PRO A 522 -3.62 -18.97 -5.21
C PRO A 522 -2.12 -18.66 -5.39
N ALA A 523 -1.37 -18.55 -4.29
CA ALA A 523 0.06 -18.22 -4.26
C ALA A 523 0.95 -19.12 -5.17
N ALA A 524 0.45 -20.30 -5.53
CA ALA A 524 1.18 -21.28 -6.38
C ALA A 524 1.22 -20.91 -7.88
N ALA A 525 0.45 -19.92 -8.35
CA ALA A 525 0.43 -19.51 -9.76
C ALA A 525 0.31 -17.98 -9.84
N PRO A 526 1.39 -17.22 -9.68
CA PRO A 526 1.37 -15.77 -9.75
C PRO A 526 0.98 -15.31 -11.16
N VAL A 527 -0.18 -14.66 -11.30
CA VAL A 527 -0.60 -14.01 -12.54
C VAL A 527 -0.18 -12.55 -12.46
N ALA A 528 0.59 -12.10 -13.45
CA ALA A 528 0.97 -10.68 -13.56
C ALA A 528 -0.29 -9.81 -13.75
N VAL A 529 -0.33 -8.64 -13.14
CA VAL A 529 -1.45 -7.70 -13.24
C VAL A 529 -0.99 -6.44 -13.96
N LEU A 530 -1.72 -6.05 -15.02
CA LEU A 530 -1.53 -4.75 -15.65
C LEU A 530 -2.19 -3.67 -14.79
N THR A 531 -1.40 -2.76 -14.25
CA THR A 531 -1.88 -1.66 -13.40
C THR A 531 -2.18 -0.40 -14.23
N ASP A 532 -2.95 0.55 -13.67
CA ASP A 532 -3.16 1.86 -14.28
C ASP A 532 -1.83 2.62 -14.49
N HIS A 533 -0.89 2.42 -13.57
CA HIS A 533 0.46 2.95 -13.70
C HIS A 533 1.20 2.36 -14.92
N ASP A 534 1.17 1.04 -15.13
CA ASP A 534 1.84 0.40 -16.28
C ASP A 534 1.29 0.93 -17.62
N VAL A 535 -0.01 1.23 -17.66
CA VAL A 535 -0.63 1.85 -18.86
C VAL A 535 -0.14 3.28 -19.07
N LEU A 536 -0.06 4.09 -17.99
CA LEU A 536 0.42 5.47 -18.05
C LEU A 536 1.91 5.56 -18.40
N ALA A 537 2.72 4.65 -17.86
CA ALA A 537 4.17 4.60 -18.06
C ALA A 537 4.59 3.80 -19.31
N ALA A 538 3.64 3.14 -20.00
CA ALA A 538 3.89 2.22 -21.10
C ALA A 538 4.88 1.09 -20.73
N GLN A 539 4.69 0.47 -19.55
CA GLN A 539 5.56 -0.58 -19.00
C GLN A 539 4.89 -1.97 -19.06
N PRO A 540 5.65 -3.07 -19.00
CA PRO A 540 5.10 -4.41 -18.81
C PRO A 540 4.24 -4.50 -17.53
N PRO A 541 3.32 -5.48 -17.43
CA PRO A 541 2.55 -5.73 -16.22
C PRO A 541 3.45 -5.92 -15.01
N SER A 542 3.26 -5.11 -13.97
CA SER A 542 4.12 -5.08 -12.76
C SER A 542 3.40 -5.46 -11.48
N GLY A 543 2.06 -5.52 -11.48
CA GLY A 543 1.28 -5.91 -10.31
C GLY A 543 1.17 -7.42 -10.15
N THR A 544 0.71 -7.83 -8.97
CA THR A 544 0.37 -9.23 -8.64
C THR A 544 -1.07 -9.29 -8.12
N LEU A 545 -1.76 -10.40 -8.37
CA LEU A 545 -3.07 -10.65 -7.76
C LEU A 545 -2.89 -10.92 -6.27
N PRO A 546 -3.77 -10.37 -5.40
CA PRO A 546 -3.76 -10.72 -3.99
C PRO A 546 -4.10 -12.18 -3.77
N ASP A 547 -3.48 -12.80 -2.76
CA ASP A 547 -3.79 -14.15 -2.32
C ASP A 547 -5.23 -14.25 -1.82
N GLY A 548 -5.94 -15.26 -2.29
CA GLY A 548 -7.32 -15.50 -1.87
C GLY A 548 -7.97 -16.69 -2.58
N PRO A 549 -9.22 -17.01 -2.22
CA PRO A 549 -10.00 -18.00 -2.97
C PRO A 549 -10.05 -17.58 -4.44
N PRO A 550 -9.94 -18.51 -5.40
CA PRO A 550 -9.83 -18.18 -6.81
C PRO A 550 -11.09 -17.44 -7.29
N GLU A 551 -10.95 -16.16 -7.56
CA GLU A 551 -11.93 -15.34 -8.26
C GLU A 551 -11.37 -15.10 -9.66
N GLU A 552 -12.12 -15.49 -10.69
CA GLU A 552 -11.66 -15.52 -12.08
C GLU A 552 -11.26 -14.10 -12.54
N PRO A 553 -9.97 -13.80 -12.76
CA PRO A 553 -9.54 -12.49 -13.19
C PRO A 553 -9.91 -12.25 -14.65
N VAL A 554 -10.09 -10.99 -15.03
CA VAL A 554 -10.23 -10.62 -16.44
C VAL A 554 -8.84 -10.67 -17.09
N LEU A 555 -8.59 -11.70 -17.90
CA LEU A 555 -7.32 -11.84 -18.61
C LEU A 555 -7.30 -11.03 -19.89
N LEU A 556 -6.15 -10.45 -20.19
CA LEU A 556 -5.86 -9.68 -21.38
C LEU A 556 -5.52 -10.60 -22.56
N ALA A 557 -6.01 -10.24 -23.74
CA ALA A 557 -5.66 -10.88 -25.01
C ALA A 557 -5.00 -9.86 -25.96
N ALA A 558 -4.18 -10.34 -26.88
CA ALA A 558 -3.58 -9.48 -27.89
C ALA A 558 -4.67 -8.73 -28.69
N GLY A 559 -4.48 -7.42 -28.88
CA GLY A 559 -5.45 -6.54 -29.53
C GLY A 559 -6.51 -5.94 -28.61
N ASP A 560 -6.57 -6.30 -27.34
CA ASP A 560 -7.38 -5.59 -26.36
C ASP A 560 -6.89 -4.13 -26.20
N VAL A 561 -7.82 -3.22 -25.96
CA VAL A 561 -7.50 -1.81 -25.70
C VAL A 561 -7.82 -1.49 -24.25
N VAL A 562 -6.84 -1.02 -23.49
CA VAL A 562 -6.96 -0.73 -22.06
C VAL A 562 -6.86 0.78 -21.81
N VAL A 563 -7.79 1.30 -21.01
CA VAL A 563 -7.92 2.74 -20.69
C VAL A 563 -8.00 2.94 -19.19
N PRO A 564 -7.17 3.81 -18.58
CA PRO A 564 -7.32 4.22 -17.17
C PRO A 564 -8.59 5.07 -17.01
N VAL A 565 -9.39 4.77 -15.97
CA VAL A 565 -10.63 5.53 -15.68
C VAL A 565 -10.41 6.64 -14.64
N LEU A 566 -9.25 6.71 -14.00
CA LEU A 566 -8.84 7.74 -13.04
C LEU A 566 -7.55 8.41 -13.50
N GLY A 567 -7.35 9.70 -13.15
CA GLY A 567 -6.10 10.41 -13.41
C GLY A 567 -6.07 11.32 -14.64
N GLY A 568 -7.17 11.44 -15.39
CA GLY A 568 -7.37 12.52 -16.40
C GLY A 568 -6.44 12.51 -17.62
N GLY A 569 -5.63 11.47 -17.83
CA GLY A 569 -4.70 11.36 -18.96
C GLY A 569 -5.36 10.74 -20.21
N ALA A 570 -4.86 11.12 -21.40
CA ALA A 570 -5.21 10.50 -22.68
C ALA A 570 -4.45 9.17 -22.92
N ALA A 571 -4.02 8.47 -21.87
CA ALA A 571 -3.28 7.22 -22.00
C ALA A 571 -4.21 6.08 -22.43
N VAL A 572 -3.84 5.40 -23.48
CA VAL A 572 -4.52 4.22 -24.00
C VAL A 572 -3.45 3.23 -24.44
N ARG A 573 -3.61 1.98 -24.05
CA ARG A 573 -2.68 0.90 -24.43
C ARG A 573 -3.39 -0.14 -25.27
N VAL A 574 -2.80 -0.52 -26.38
CA VAL A 574 -3.16 -1.75 -27.11
C VAL A 574 -2.31 -2.88 -26.54
N VAL A 575 -2.95 -3.96 -26.12
CA VAL A 575 -2.28 -5.12 -25.55
C VAL A 575 -1.50 -5.84 -26.64
N ASP A 576 -0.22 -6.04 -26.38
CA ASP A 576 0.73 -6.80 -27.19
C ASP A 576 1.14 -8.11 -26.51
N ALA A 577 2.05 -8.85 -27.11
CA ALA A 577 2.55 -10.11 -26.59
C ALA A 577 3.19 -10.00 -25.19
N THR A 578 3.64 -8.81 -24.77
CA THR A 578 4.29 -8.60 -23.47
C THR A 578 3.28 -8.48 -22.31
N ALA A 579 2.04 -8.13 -22.62
CA ALA A 579 0.96 -7.99 -21.64
C ALA A 579 -0.15 -9.03 -21.83
N GLU A 580 -0.07 -9.87 -22.85
CA GLU A 580 -1.02 -10.97 -23.07
C GLU A 580 -0.98 -11.98 -21.94
N GLY A 581 -2.16 -12.43 -21.49
CA GLY A 581 -2.31 -13.34 -20.35
C GLY A 581 -2.21 -12.69 -18.97
N ALA A 582 -1.84 -11.42 -18.88
CA ALA A 582 -1.89 -10.68 -17.62
C ALA A 582 -3.34 -10.37 -17.20
N ALA A 583 -3.59 -10.25 -15.91
CA ALA A 583 -4.89 -9.81 -15.38
C ALA A 583 -5.07 -8.29 -15.48
N LEU A 584 -6.31 -7.85 -15.69
CA LEU A 584 -6.68 -6.44 -15.72
C LEU A 584 -6.75 -5.86 -14.30
N GLY A 585 -5.92 -4.87 -14.00
CA GLY A 585 -5.86 -4.20 -12.71
C GLY A 585 -7.03 -3.28 -12.41
N ARG A 586 -7.10 -2.80 -11.15
CA ARG A 586 -8.11 -1.83 -10.71
C ARG A 586 -7.97 -0.51 -11.46
N ASN A 587 -9.05 0.25 -11.53
CA ASN A 587 -9.10 1.55 -12.23
C ASN A 587 -8.84 1.49 -13.74
N LEU A 588 -8.82 0.31 -14.33
CA LEU A 588 -8.72 0.10 -15.76
C LEU A 588 -10.05 -0.36 -16.37
N GLN A 589 -10.27 0.03 -17.61
CA GLN A 589 -11.37 -0.45 -18.46
C GLN A 589 -10.77 -1.15 -19.67
N LEU A 590 -11.17 -2.39 -19.88
CA LEU A 590 -10.84 -3.17 -21.07
C LEU A 590 -11.92 -2.96 -22.13
N LEU A 591 -11.48 -2.70 -23.35
CA LEU A 591 -12.28 -2.71 -24.56
C LEU A 591 -11.72 -3.81 -25.47
N ARG A 592 -12.47 -4.89 -25.69
CA ARG A 592 -12.10 -5.99 -26.60
C ARG A 592 -12.86 -5.81 -27.91
N PRO A 593 -12.23 -5.27 -28.96
CA PRO A 593 -12.88 -5.10 -30.26
C PRO A 593 -13.09 -6.45 -30.95
N ASP A 594 -14.17 -6.58 -31.72
CA ASP A 594 -14.32 -7.64 -32.71
C ASP A 594 -13.43 -7.32 -33.91
N PRO A 595 -12.41 -8.11 -34.24
CA PRO A 595 -11.49 -7.84 -35.34
C PRO A 595 -12.18 -7.72 -36.73
N ALA A 596 -13.36 -8.32 -36.88
CA ALA A 596 -14.13 -8.25 -38.11
C ALA A 596 -14.90 -6.91 -38.28
N ALA A 597 -15.03 -6.13 -37.17
CA ALA A 597 -15.82 -4.91 -37.15
C ALA A 597 -15.02 -3.64 -36.78
N LEU A 598 -13.96 -3.78 -35.97
CA LEU A 598 -13.27 -2.65 -35.36
C LEU A 598 -11.75 -2.92 -35.20
N ASP A 599 -10.94 -2.07 -35.79
CA ASP A 599 -9.48 -2.13 -35.65
C ASP A 599 -9.03 -1.60 -34.29
N PRO A 600 -8.19 -2.35 -33.52
CA PRO A 600 -7.78 -1.96 -32.17
C PRO A 600 -6.93 -0.68 -32.14
N TRP A 601 -6.07 -0.46 -33.10
CA TRP A 601 -5.23 0.76 -33.15
C TRP A 601 -6.03 1.99 -33.59
N PHE A 602 -7.01 1.82 -34.48
CA PHE A 602 -7.98 2.85 -34.78
C PHE A 602 -8.76 3.26 -33.54
N LEU A 603 -9.30 2.29 -32.79
CA LEU A 603 -9.98 2.52 -31.53
C LEU A 603 -9.07 3.29 -30.56
N ALA A 604 -7.88 2.78 -30.27
CA ALA A 604 -6.93 3.38 -29.34
C ALA A 604 -6.54 4.81 -29.73
N GLY A 605 -6.29 5.07 -31.02
CA GLY A 605 -5.88 6.39 -31.49
C GLY A 605 -6.96 7.45 -31.31
N PHE A 606 -8.21 7.15 -31.62
CA PHE A 606 -9.31 8.09 -31.41
C PHE A 606 -9.65 8.29 -29.92
N LEU A 607 -9.51 7.26 -29.09
CA LEU A 607 -9.70 7.39 -27.65
C LEU A 607 -8.68 8.34 -27.00
N ARG A 608 -7.47 8.46 -27.56
CA ARG A 608 -6.43 9.40 -27.12
C ARG A 608 -6.67 10.85 -27.51
N ALA A 609 -7.61 11.15 -28.40
CA ALA A 609 -7.87 12.51 -28.87
C ALA A 609 -8.31 13.42 -27.70
N THR A 610 -7.62 14.55 -27.52
CA THR A 610 -7.85 15.50 -26.41
C THR A 610 -9.29 16.01 -26.34
N ALA A 611 -9.92 16.26 -27.49
CA ALA A 611 -11.31 16.69 -27.58
C ALA A 611 -12.26 15.62 -27.03
N ASN A 612 -11.98 14.36 -27.33
CA ASN A 612 -12.75 13.19 -26.89
C ASN A 612 -12.66 13.00 -25.38
N THR A 613 -11.46 13.08 -24.83
CA THR A 613 -11.21 12.98 -23.39
C THR A 613 -11.91 14.09 -22.61
N ARG A 614 -11.90 15.34 -23.10
CA ARG A 614 -12.59 16.47 -22.47
C ARG A 614 -14.11 16.28 -22.40
N GLN A 615 -14.72 15.76 -23.46
CA GLN A 615 -16.17 15.55 -23.52
C GLN A 615 -16.64 14.38 -22.64
N ALA A 616 -15.81 13.38 -22.43
CA ALA A 616 -16.12 12.19 -21.66
C ALA A 616 -15.74 12.28 -20.18
N SER A 617 -14.98 13.31 -19.77
CA SER A 617 -14.54 13.50 -18.39
C SER A 617 -15.62 14.17 -17.54
N SER A 618 -15.86 13.64 -16.35
CA SER A 618 -16.65 14.30 -15.31
C SER A 618 -15.73 14.73 -14.17
N TYR A 619 -15.82 16.01 -13.79
CA TYR A 619 -15.08 16.55 -12.64
C TYR A 619 -15.85 16.22 -11.35
N ALA A 620 -15.37 15.25 -10.56
CA ALA A 620 -15.74 15.13 -9.16
C ALA A 620 -14.71 15.92 -8.32
N SER A 621 -15.09 16.42 -7.17
CA SER A 621 -14.34 17.42 -6.36
C SER A 621 -12.86 17.13 -6.06
N THR A 622 -12.35 15.92 -6.33
CA THR A 622 -10.98 15.50 -6.04
C THR A 622 -10.29 14.67 -7.13
N ALA A 623 -11.01 14.16 -8.14
CA ALA A 623 -10.41 13.41 -9.24
C ALA A 623 -11.26 13.46 -10.51
N THR A 624 -10.60 13.56 -11.66
CA THR A 624 -11.25 13.46 -12.99
C THR A 624 -11.49 11.98 -13.28
N ARG A 625 -12.76 11.60 -13.49
CA ARG A 625 -13.13 10.24 -13.90
C ARG A 625 -13.60 10.23 -15.35
N LEU A 626 -13.02 9.33 -16.13
CA LEU A 626 -13.38 9.14 -17.55
C LEU A 626 -14.57 8.17 -17.67
N ASP A 627 -15.64 8.58 -18.34
CA ASP A 627 -16.71 7.68 -18.77
C ASP A 627 -16.40 7.17 -20.18
N VAL A 628 -15.75 6.02 -20.25
CA VAL A 628 -15.28 5.39 -21.51
C VAL A 628 -16.42 5.18 -22.50
N ARG A 629 -17.66 4.96 -22.05
CA ARG A 629 -18.83 4.74 -22.93
C ARG A 629 -19.22 5.96 -23.74
N ARG A 630 -18.82 7.16 -23.31
CA ARG A 630 -19.11 8.44 -23.99
C ARG A 630 -18.08 8.83 -25.02
N LEU A 631 -16.93 8.15 -25.06
CA LEU A 631 -15.89 8.41 -26.04
C LEU A 631 -16.44 8.17 -27.46
N GLN A 632 -16.11 9.07 -28.39
CA GLN A 632 -16.66 9.09 -29.74
C GLN A 632 -15.63 8.63 -30.77
N LEU A 633 -16.10 7.90 -31.77
CA LEU A 633 -15.31 7.46 -32.93
C LEU A 633 -16.05 7.80 -34.21
N PRO A 634 -15.36 8.17 -35.31
CA PRO A 634 -15.98 8.29 -36.61
C PRO A 634 -16.41 6.91 -37.13
N ARG A 635 -17.55 6.85 -37.82
CA ARG A 635 -18.00 5.63 -38.51
C ARG A 635 -17.27 5.52 -39.84
N LEU A 636 -16.36 4.56 -39.93
CA LEU A 636 -15.56 4.31 -41.13
C LEU A 636 -15.62 2.83 -41.52
N PRO A 637 -15.52 2.49 -42.82
CA PRO A 637 -15.31 1.13 -43.27
C PRO A 637 -14.01 0.53 -42.70
N LEU A 638 -13.96 -0.79 -42.46
CA LEU A 638 -12.83 -1.46 -41.83
C LEU A 638 -11.49 -1.17 -42.58
N ALA A 639 -11.50 -1.15 -43.89
CA ALA A 639 -10.30 -0.83 -44.69
C ALA A 639 -9.76 0.60 -44.43
N GLU A 640 -10.61 1.56 -44.12
CA GLU A 640 -10.18 2.92 -43.73
C GLU A 640 -9.72 2.91 -42.26
N GLN A 641 -10.38 2.16 -41.39
CA GLN A 641 -9.95 2.01 -40.01
C GLN A 641 -8.51 1.45 -39.91
N HIS A 642 -8.18 0.43 -40.71
CA HIS A 642 -6.82 -0.12 -40.77
C HIS A 642 -5.79 0.95 -41.18
N ARG A 643 -6.10 1.81 -42.17
CA ARG A 643 -5.20 2.91 -42.58
C ARG A 643 -4.95 3.91 -41.44
N PHE A 644 -5.96 4.26 -40.67
CA PHE A 644 -5.79 5.07 -39.45
C PHE A 644 -5.04 4.32 -38.35
N GLY A 645 -5.37 3.06 -38.17
CA GLY A 645 -4.73 2.16 -37.18
C GLY A 645 -3.22 2.04 -37.40
N GLU A 646 -2.79 1.84 -38.66
CA GLU A 646 -1.34 1.83 -39.01
C GLU A 646 -0.65 3.16 -38.65
N ARG A 647 -1.31 4.30 -38.92
CA ARG A 647 -0.77 5.62 -38.57
C ARG A 647 -0.68 5.82 -37.05
N PHE A 648 -1.70 5.44 -36.29
CA PHE A 648 -1.70 5.54 -34.84
C PHE A 648 -0.69 4.60 -34.21
N ARG A 649 -0.50 3.40 -34.76
CA ARG A 649 0.53 2.45 -34.35
C ARG A 649 1.95 3.03 -34.58
N ALA A 650 2.18 3.67 -35.72
CA ALA A 650 3.46 4.32 -36.00
C ALA A 650 3.73 5.49 -35.04
N LEU A 651 2.70 6.29 -34.70
CA LEU A 651 2.81 7.37 -33.72
C LEU A 651 3.12 6.82 -32.31
N ALA A 652 2.50 5.72 -31.91
CA ALA A 652 2.76 5.08 -30.62
C ALA A 652 4.22 4.54 -30.54
N ALA A 653 4.71 3.91 -31.62
CA ALA A 653 6.08 3.46 -31.69
C ALA A 653 7.11 4.61 -31.63
N PHE A 654 6.81 5.73 -32.29
CA PHE A 654 7.63 6.93 -32.19
C PHE A 654 7.67 7.53 -30.78
N GLU A 655 6.51 7.63 -30.13
CA GLU A 655 6.39 8.11 -28.74
C GLU A 655 7.16 7.22 -27.77
N GLU A 656 7.08 5.90 -27.90
CA GLU A 656 7.82 4.94 -27.08
C GLU A 656 9.34 5.09 -27.26
N SER A 657 9.78 5.26 -28.53
CA SER A 657 11.20 5.50 -28.85
C SER A 657 11.71 6.81 -28.25
N LEU A 658 10.91 7.88 -28.27
CA LEU A 658 11.22 9.17 -27.63
C LEU A 658 11.36 9.01 -26.09
N ARG A 659 10.45 8.30 -25.46
CA ARG A 659 10.52 8.05 -24.01
C ARG A 659 11.77 7.25 -23.63
N LEU A 660 12.13 6.23 -24.43
CA LEU A 660 13.34 5.46 -24.20
C LEU A 660 14.59 6.32 -24.41
N THR A 661 14.62 7.16 -25.44
CA THR A 661 15.71 8.11 -25.70
C THR A 661 15.93 9.05 -24.52
N SER A 662 14.85 9.63 -23.97
CA SER A 662 14.94 10.51 -22.80
C SER A 662 15.54 9.77 -21.60
N ARG A 663 15.02 8.60 -21.27
CA ARG A 663 15.53 7.81 -20.13
C ARG A 663 17.01 7.45 -20.26
N LEU A 664 17.43 6.99 -21.43
CA LEU A 664 18.84 6.65 -21.67
C LEU A 664 19.73 7.92 -21.66
N GLY A 665 19.21 9.05 -22.15
CA GLY A 665 19.87 10.34 -22.08
C GLY A 665 20.09 10.79 -20.64
N ASP A 666 19.05 10.76 -19.81
CA ASP A 666 19.12 11.12 -18.40
C ASP A 666 20.11 10.20 -17.64
N GLN A 667 20.06 8.88 -17.89
CA GLN A 667 21.01 7.92 -17.31
C GLN A 667 22.46 8.22 -17.69
N LEU A 668 22.72 8.52 -18.97
CA LEU A 668 24.07 8.82 -19.45
C LEU A 668 24.58 10.14 -18.84
N VAL A 669 23.76 11.18 -18.83
CA VAL A 669 24.13 12.50 -18.29
C VAL A 669 24.42 12.40 -16.80
N GLN A 670 23.53 11.77 -16.02
CA GLN A 670 23.74 11.61 -14.58
C GLN A 670 24.99 10.76 -14.30
N GLY A 671 25.12 9.63 -14.97
CA GLY A 671 26.30 8.76 -14.79
C GLY A 671 27.63 9.44 -15.18
N LEU A 672 27.62 10.33 -16.18
CA LEU A 672 28.81 11.14 -16.51
C LEU A 672 29.09 12.19 -15.43
N TYR A 673 28.09 12.86 -14.89
CA TYR A 673 28.29 13.80 -13.77
C TYR A 673 28.90 13.09 -12.56
N ASP A 674 28.34 11.94 -12.20
CA ASP A 674 28.80 11.17 -11.04
C ASP A 674 30.25 10.66 -11.29
N GLY A 675 30.50 10.07 -12.46
CA GLY A 675 31.79 9.52 -12.81
C GLY A 675 32.91 10.58 -12.95
N LEU A 676 32.61 11.79 -13.41
CA LEU A 676 33.55 12.92 -13.42
C LEU A 676 33.79 13.44 -11.98
N ALA A 677 32.76 13.45 -11.13
CA ALA A 677 32.89 13.94 -9.76
C ALA A 677 33.70 13.00 -8.86
N ASP A 678 33.54 11.69 -9.04
CA ASP A 678 34.25 10.66 -8.27
C ASP A 678 35.57 10.22 -8.90
N GLY A 679 35.92 10.72 -10.11
CA GLY A 679 37.14 10.38 -10.83
C GLY A 679 37.09 9.03 -11.53
N SER A 680 35.95 8.38 -11.63
CA SER A 680 35.79 7.10 -12.36
C SER A 680 35.74 7.28 -13.89
N VAL A 681 35.47 8.50 -14.34
CA VAL A 681 35.51 8.92 -15.75
C VAL A 681 36.51 10.07 -15.89
N ALA A 682 37.41 9.98 -16.85
CA ALA A 682 38.33 11.07 -17.16
C ALA A 682 37.61 12.20 -17.92
N PRO A 683 37.98 13.48 -17.70
CA PRO A 683 37.39 14.62 -18.40
C PRO A 683 37.59 14.62 -19.91
#